data_baa2196ee9bc7a7734e16508abcb67b4
#
_entry.id   baa2196ee9bc7a7734e16508abcb67b4
#
_cell.length_a   1.000
_cell.length_b   1.000
_cell.length_c   1.000
_cell.angle_alpha   90.00
_cell.angle_beta   90.00
_cell.angle_gamma   90.00
#
_symmetry.space_group_name_H-M   'P 1'
#
loop_
_entity.id
_entity.type
_entity.pdbx_description
1 polymer ?
#
loop_
_entity_poly.entity_id
_entity_poly.type
_entity_poly.pdbx_seq_one_letter_code
_entity_poly.pdbx_strand_id
1 'polypeptide(L)'
;MFIHSGTLKRAGILAAVVAVGTAAAITYNAFLSSDDGLPEVLSPLQPIIKDEDGGVKQKTDIAFSPDGSFFDKDISVELKAKDKTATIYYTTNGETPTKKSNRYTNPIKVHSSGEVTAKTIKAIAVSENGTSEVFTKSYVTGKDVSERFEKGTYVFVLSTDSENLYDYEKGIAVAGKIRDEWIANEYDGKSEITPNEPANWNQEGMAGERPMYVEAFSSSGELLVSQQAGARVAGAYSAAVDQKSWKLIARTMYAGDKGKFSYPFFSDATDENGAILTKIDRIVLRNGANDREFAGVRDELSMSLAKQSGYLDAQSTAPAAVFLNGKYYGFAWLHQNFSRAYLEERYGGTKDNYQVVGKAEGEIVDENAEGAADDYNKVLELAKSGLTDDKKFEQLCSMVDIDNYMHYLAMQLFIDNRDWPGNNYKVWRYVASDGEEVTSKYQDGKWRYFFYDAEFAWGLYSDGYANKTLTKILNGTHPAGGSVLISALMERADMREKLANNLCDLIGGAYNSENILATLEQKLADSDKEQLYALNKGITSTWANEGTFENSRNEIREFADKRANIILSDICRNFEIDKDDTYKVKLNGAKGLKLTMNIQTVKDSNTVTAEYFTPYKVKLTAEDMSGYAFTSWEVNGKTYTDREITIDSSMAKKGKITINARSEKTSSTGELLYISEVYTGGNDDWIELYNPNDNEVSTKGLYLTDKDDMLNRYKIPTVNVKPHSTLTIVCKNNKSENTLMKMQTNFSLKTGETLILSNESGEILGKVAIIDCSKDESLVRQRDGSYAKGTPTFEKNSQ
;
A
#
# COMPACT_ATOMS: atom_id res chain seq x y z
N MET A 1 -49.49 18.56 3.90
CA MET A 1 -49.01 17.78 5.01
C MET A 1 -48.23 16.61 4.42
N PHE A 2 -46.99 16.88 4.01
CA PHE A 2 -46.10 15.88 3.41
C PHE A 2 -45.13 15.39 4.51
N ILE A 3 -45.28 14.17 4.96
CA ILE A 3 -44.39 13.53 5.93
C ILE A 3 -43.46 12.56 5.15
N HIS A 4 -42.20 12.82 5.24
CA HIS A 4 -41.04 12.12 4.80
C HIS A 4 -41.17 10.58 4.63
N SER A 5 -41.13 10.13 3.38
CA SER A 5 -40.99 8.71 3.02
C SER A 5 -39.54 8.19 3.06
N GLY A 6 -38.58 9.07 3.34
CA GLY A 6 -37.14 8.74 3.36
C GLY A 6 -36.69 8.01 4.63
N THR A 7 -37.31 8.30 5.76
CA THR A 7 -36.88 7.77 7.08
C THR A 7 -37.31 6.30 7.30
N LEU A 8 -38.39 5.87 6.70
CA LEU A 8 -38.89 4.48 6.83
C LEU A 8 -38.08 3.47 5.97
N LYS A 9 -37.54 3.90 4.84
CA LYS A 9 -36.66 3.06 4.03
C LYS A 9 -35.28 2.91 4.67
N ARG A 10 -34.76 3.95 5.34
CA ARG A 10 -33.49 3.87 6.10
C ARG A 10 -33.61 2.93 7.31
N ALA A 11 -34.75 2.95 8.00
CA ALA A 11 -34.97 2.04 9.15
C ALA A 11 -35.11 0.57 8.73
N GLY A 12 -35.69 0.28 7.56
CA GLY A 12 -35.80 -1.09 7.04
C GLY A 12 -34.45 -1.66 6.59
N ILE A 13 -33.60 -0.86 5.96
CA ILE A 13 -32.24 -1.25 5.57
C ILE A 13 -31.34 -1.39 6.81
N LEU A 14 -31.51 -0.51 7.80
CA LEU A 14 -30.76 -0.59 9.07
C LEU A 14 -31.11 -1.86 9.86
N ALA A 15 -32.40 -2.27 9.86
CA ALA A 15 -32.81 -3.50 10.54
C ALA A 15 -32.28 -4.77 9.83
N ALA A 16 -32.22 -4.77 8.50
CA ALA A 16 -31.63 -5.87 7.74
C ALA A 16 -30.10 -5.94 7.93
N VAL A 17 -29.40 -4.81 7.92
CA VAL A 17 -27.93 -4.76 8.08
C VAL A 17 -27.51 -5.02 9.53
N VAL A 18 -28.29 -4.61 10.54
CA VAL A 18 -28.00 -4.91 11.97
C VAL A 18 -28.31 -6.37 12.31
N ALA A 19 -29.33 -6.97 11.71
CA ALA A 19 -29.60 -8.41 11.89
C ALA A 19 -28.59 -9.29 11.15
N VAL A 20 -28.05 -8.81 10.01
CA VAL A 20 -27.00 -9.50 9.25
C VAL A 20 -25.62 -9.24 9.84
N GLY A 21 -25.37 -8.08 10.45
CA GLY A 21 -24.08 -7.75 11.09
C GLY A 21 -23.78 -8.62 12.33
N THR A 22 -24.79 -9.17 12.99
CA THR A 22 -24.60 -10.07 14.15
C THR A 22 -24.51 -11.56 13.77
N ALA A 23 -24.97 -11.95 12.57
CA ALA A 23 -24.84 -13.32 12.08
C ALA A 23 -23.69 -13.49 11.06
N ALA A 24 -23.24 -12.41 10.42
CA ALA A 24 -22.22 -12.44 9.36
C ALA A 24 -20.76 -12.28 9.86
N ALA A 25 -20.59 -12.16 11.18
CA ALA A 25 -19.24 -12.10 11.78
C ALA A 25 -18.51 -13.46 11.76
N ILE A 26 -19.18 -14.52 11.31
CA ILE A 26 -18.75 -15.90 11.61
C ILE A 26 -17.62 -16.47 10.72
N THR A 27 -17.31 -15.95 9.56
CA THR A 27 -16.32 -16.60 8.68
C THR A 27 -15.27 -15.68 8.06
N TYR A 28 -15.08 -14.47 8.59
CA TYR A 28 -14.31 -13.45 7.89
C TYR A 28 -12.79 -13.57 7.99
N ASN A 29 -12.24 -14.15 9.02
CA ASN A 29 -10.78 -14.15 9.26
C ASN A 29 -10.02 -15.39 8.78
N ALA A 30 -10.71 -16.46 8.45
CA ALA A 30 -10.07 -17.55 7.73
C ALA A 30 -9.61 -17.14 6.31
N PHE A 31 -10.14 -16.02 5.80
CA PHE A 31 -9.92 -15.57 4.41
C PHE A 31 -8.65 -14.74 4.14
N LEU A 32 -7.98 -14.27 5.17
CA LEU A 32 -6.75 -13.49 5.00
C LEU A 32 -5.50 -14.29 5.36
N SER A 33 -5.68 -15.50 5.87
CA SER A 33 -4.63 -16.32 6.43
C SER A 33 -4.10 -17.42 5.49
N SER A 34 -3.00 -17.99 5.88
CA SER A 34 -2.33 -19.18 5.32
C SER A 34 -1.97 -19.12 3.82
N ASP A 35 -1.08 -18.22 3.48
CA ASP A 35 -0.45 -18.27 2.17
C ASP A 35 0.82 -19.12 2.13
N ASP A 36 1.34 -19.56 3.26
CA ASP A 36 2.68 -20.15 3.35
C ASP A 36 2.76 -21.52 4.03
N GLY A 37 1.65 -22.07 4.53
CA GLY A 37 1.60 -23.40 5.12
C GLY A 37 1.27 -24.48 4.11
N LEU A 38 2.20 -24.88 3.25
CA LEU A 38 2.13 -26.17 2.55
C LEU A 38 2.79 -27.24 3.41
N PRO A 39 2.11 -28.38 3.72
CA PRO A 39 2.84 -29.58 4.09
C PRO A 39 3.74 -29.99 2.92
N GLU A 40 4.97 -30.36 3.20
CA GLU A 40 6.02 -30.78 2.25
C GLU A 40 5.68 -31.97 1.34
N VAL A 41 4.44 -32.35 1.16
CA VAL A 41 4.04 -33.64 0.52
C VAL A 41 3.18 -33.48 -0.73
N LEU A 42 3.02 -32.28 -1.29
CA LEU A 42 2.52 -32.20 -2.67
C LEU A 42 3.58 -31.49 -3.51
N SER A 43 4.31 -32.28 -4.28
CA SER A 43 5.12 -31.77 -5.39
C SER A 43 4.32 -30.67 -6.10
N PRO A 44 4.91 -29.48 -6.32
CA PRO A 44 4.20 -28.45 -7.02
C PRO A 44 3.78 -29.03 -8.37
N LEU A 45 2.49 -29.03 -8.64
CA LEU A 45 1.99 -29.14 -10.00
C LEU A 45 2.57 -27.94 -10.71
N GLN A 46 3.78 -28.10 -11.24
CA GLN A 46 4.26 -27.22 -12.28
C GLN A 46 3.10 -27.10 -13.27
N PRO A 47 2.78 -25.93 -13.79
CA PRO A 47 2.11 -25.84 -15.05
C PRO A 47 3.11 -26.34 -16.08
N ILE A 48 3.35 -27.64 -16.06
CA ILE A 48 3.86 -28.34 -17.22
C ILE A 48 2.73 -28.19 -18.20
N ILE A 49 2.81 -27.18 -19.06
CA ILE A 49 2.20 -27.28 -20.36
C ILE A 49 3.00 -28.42 -21.03
N LYS A 50 2.66 -29.65 -20.65
CA LYS A 50 2.89 -30.77 -21.49
C LYS A 50 1.92 -30.59 -22.64
N ASP A 51 2.41 -30.39 -23.84
CA ASP A 51 1.59 -30.72 -24.98
C ASP A 51 1.20 -32.20 -24.80
N GLU A 52 -0.01 -32.52 -25.24
CA GLU A 52 -0.53 -33.91 -25.19
C GLU A 52 0.42 -34.94 -25.84
N ASP A 53 1.50 -34.50 -26.51
CA ASP A 53 2.46 -35.28 -27.27
C ASP A 53 3.86 -35.37 -26.62
N GLY A 54 4.11 -34.79 -25.45
CA GLY A 54 5.40 -34.92 -24.71
C GLY A 54 6.60 -34.20 -25.33
N GLY A 55 6.39 -33.19 -26.17
CA GLY A 55 7.44 -32.47 -26.86
C GLY A 55 8.25 -31.50 -25.96
N VAL A 56 9.51 -31.29 -26.29
CA VAL A 56 10.44 -30.38 -25.61
C VAL A 56 10.09 -28.93 -25.95
N LYS A 57 9.90 -28.08 -24.92
CA LYS A 57 9.69 -26.63 -25.09
C LYS A 57 10.91 -25.98 -25.73
N GLN A 58 10.77 -25.46 -26.96
CA GLN A 58 11.78 -24.58 -27.55
C GLN A 58 11.47 -23.10 -27.23
N LYS A 59 12.52 -22.30 -26.99
CA LYS A 59 12.44 -20.83 -26.92
C LYS A 59 12.24 -20.25 -28.33
N THR A 60 11.04 -20.32 -28.86
CA THR A 60 10.68 -19.61 -30.10
C THR A 60 9.86 -18.40 -29.75
N ASP A 61 10.45 -17.21 -29.82
CA ASP A 61 9.80 -15.96 -29.55
C ASP A 61 8.77 -15.58 -30.64
N ILE A 62 7.66 -14.98 -30.22
CA ILE A 62 6.68 -14.38 -31.12
C ILE A 62 6.69 -12.87 -30.92
N ALA A 63 7.02 -12.12 -31.95
CA ALA A 63 6.91 -10.68 -31.98
C ALA A 63 5.51 -10.24 -32.40
N PHE A 64 5.00 -9.19 -31.72
CA PHE A 64 3.72 -8.52 -32.02
C PHE A 64 4.01 -7.14 -32.61
N SER A 65 3.29 -6.75 -33.65
CA SER A 65 3.38 -5.41 -34.25
C SER A 65 1.98 -4.88 -34.52
N PRO A 66 1.63 -3.66 -34.14
CA PRO A 66 2.48 -2.63 -33.52
C PRO A 66 2.90 -2.98 -32.09
N ASP A 67 3.98 -2.34 -31.61
CA ASP A 67 4.50 -2.57 -30.25
C ASP A 67 3.77 -1.74 -29.19
N GLY A 68 3.16 -0.61 -29.52
CA GLY A 68 2.33 0.18 -28.63
C GLY A 68 1.09 -0.59 -28.12
N SER A 69 0.44 -0.11 -27.08
CA SER A 69 -0.70 -0.77 -26.44
C SER A 69 -2.01 0.02 -26.54
N PHE A 70 -1.98 1.36 -26.56
CA PHE A 70 -3.17 2.22 -26.66
C PHE A 70 -3.32 2.84 -28.05
N PHE A 71 -4.53 2.73 -28.64
CA PHE A 71 -4.80 3.21 -29.99
C PHE A 71 -6.21 3.82 -30.11
N ASP A 72 -6.30 5.02 -30.67
CA ASP A 72 -7.58 5.73 -30.86
C ASP A 72 -8.37 5.23 -32.09
N LYS A 73 -7.80 4.29 -32.85
CA LYS A 73 -8.37 3.77 -34.12
C LYS A 73 -8.14 2.28 -34.26
N ASP A 74 -8.81 1.70 -35.24
CA ASP A 74 -8.58 0.31 -35.65
C ASP A 74 -7.10 0.05 -35.96
N ILE A 75 -6.60 -1.08 -35.49
CA ILE A 75 -5.27 -1.56 -35.80
C ILE A 75 -5.31 -2.97 -36.40
N SER A 76 -4.24 -3.32 -37.05
CA SER A 76 -3.98 -4.70 -37.54
C SER A 76 -2.73 -5.21 -36.86
N VAL A 77 -2.86 -6.29 -36.09
CA VAL A 77 -1.76 -6.89 -35.33
C VAL A 77 -1.11 -7.99 -36.17
N GLU A 78 0.16 -7.81 -36.44
CA GLU A 78 0.99 -8.83 -37.07
C GLU A 78 1.72 -9.66 -36.02
N LEU A 79 1.73 -10.98 -36.22
CA LEU A 79 2.48 -11.95 -35.41
C LEU A 79 3.61 -12.53 -36.24
N LYS A 80 4.82 -12.55 -35.70
CA LYS A 80 5.99 -13.11 -36.37
C LYS A 80 6.79 -13.99 -35.41
N ALA A 81 6.83 -15.28 -35.71
CA ALA A 81 7.69 -16.22 -34.99
C ALA A 81 9.16 -16.05 -35.38
N LYS A 82 10.07 -16.18 -34.46
CA LYS A 82 11.52 -16.17 -34.67
C LYS A 82 11.92 -17.39 -35.54
N ASP A 83 11.35 -18.56 -35.23
CA ASP A 83 11.45 -19.74 -36.06
C ASP A 83 10.49 -19.59 -37.28
N LYS A 84 11.05 -19.39 -38.46
CA LYS A 84 10.27 -19.20 -39.71
C LYS A 84 9.51 -20.44 -40.18
N THR A 85 9.82 -21.63 -39.63
CA THR A 85 9.14 -22.87 -39.90
C THR A 85 7.92 -23.11 -39.04
N ALA A 86 7.82 -22.38 -37.95
CA ALA A 86 6.75 -22.54 -36.98
C ALA A 86 5.40 -22.03 -37.51
N THR A 87 4.36 -22.77 -37.20
CA THR A 87 2.96 -22.33 -37.38
C THR A 87 2.51 -21.62 -36.08
N ILE A 88 1.97 -20.41 -36.21
CA ILE A 88 1.42 -19.67 -35.06
C ILE A 88 -0.06 -20.00 -34.90
N TYR A 89 -0.47 -20.32 -33.65
CA TYR A 89 -1.87 -20.43 -33.25
C TYR A 89 -2.17 -19.37 -32.24
N TYR A 90 -3.38 -18.78 -32.26
CA TYR A 90 -3.72 -17.68 -31.36
C TYR A 90 -5.17 -17.72 -30.89
N THR A 91 -5.43 -16.99 -29.77
CA THR A 91 -6.76 -16.68 -29.23
C THR A 91 -6.88 -15.17 -29.04
N THR A 92 -8.11 -14.69 -28.88
CA THR A 92 -8.40 -13.25 -28.62
C THR A 92 -9.46 -13.04 -27.53
N ASN A 93 -9.78 -14.09 -26.78
CA ASN A 93 -10.83 -14.11 -25.76
C ASN A 93 -10.28 -14.41 -24.34
N GLY A 94 -8.96 -14.38 -24.16
CA GLY A 94 -8.30 -14.68 -22.90
C GLY A 94 -7.91 -16.14 -22.71
N GLU A 95 -8.46 -17.05 -23.50
CA GLU A 95 -8.16 -18.48 -23.44
C GLU A 95 -6.71 -18.81 -23.83
N THR A 96 -6.15 -19.85 -23.24
CA THR A 96 -4.84 -20.37 -23.60
C THR A 96 -4.89 -21.00 -25.01
N PRO A 97 -4.04 -20.57 -25.99
CA PRO A 97 -4.04 -21.11 -27.31
C PRO A 97 -3.50 -22.55 -27.36
N THR A 98 -4.09 -23.38 -28.22
CA THR A 98 -3.71 -24.74 -28.52
C THR A 98 -3.57 -24.93 -30.01
N LYS A 99 -3.10 -26.10 -30.50
CA LYS A 99 -3.09 -26.46 -31.93
C LYS A 99 -4.49 -26.47 -32.56
N LYS A 100 -5.57 -26.45 -31.74
CA LYS A 100 -6.97 -26.38 -32.19
C LYS A 100 -7.47 -24.92 -32.29
N SER A 101 -6.72 -23.95 -31.81
CA SER A 101 -7.03 -22.53 -31.87
C SER A 101 -6.87 -21.96 -33.28
N ASN A 102 -7.21 -20.68 -33.48
CA ASN A 102 -7.09 -20.02 -34.77
C ASN A 102 -5.64 -20.07 -35.30
N ARG A 103 -5.45 -20.58 -36.51
CA ARG A 103 -4.15 -20.51 -37.19
C ARG A 103 -3.93 -19.10 -37.72
N TYR A 104 -2.79 -18.51 -37.41
CA TYR A 104 -2.43 -17.19 -37.91
C TYR A 104 -2.03 -17.26 -39.38
N THR A 105 -2.78 -16.58 -40.25
CA THR A 105 -2.53 -16.45 -41.67
C THR A 105 -2.58 -15.03 -42.20
N ASN A 106 -3.24 -14.14 -41.47
CA ASN A 106 -3.43 -12.73 -41.82
C ASN A 106 -3.37 -11.87 -40.53
N PRO A 107 -3.04 -10.58 -40.65
CA PRO A 107 -3.07 -9.66 -39.49
C PRO A 107 -4.40 -9.67 -38.75
N ILE A 108 -4.34 -9.73 -37.41
CA ILE A 108 -5.51 -9.78 -36.55
C ILE A 108 -6.09 -8.36 -36.41
N LYS A 109 -7.36 -8.21 -36.79
CA LYS A 109 -8.05 -6.94 -36.65
C LYS A 109 -8.46 -6.67 -35.18
N VAL A 110 -8.06 -5.52 -34.65
CA VAL A 110 -8.53 -4.98 -33.40
C VAL A 110 -9.31 -3.71 -33.70
N HIS A 111 -10.62 -3.79 -33.50
CA HIS A 111 -11.53 -2.70 -33.85
C HIS A 111 -11.68 -1.74 -32.67
N SER A 112 -11.68 -0.46 -32.95
CA SER A 112 -12.08 0.61 -32.07
C SER A 112 -13.57 0.87 -32.22
N SER A 113 -14.37 0.50 -31.25
CA SER A 113 -15.84 0.61 -31.29
C SER A 113 -16.40 1.94 -30.82
N GLY A 114 -15.55 2.95 -30.60
CA GLY A 114 -15.92 4.22 -29.98
C GLY A 114 -15.88 4.18 -28.44
N GLU A 115 -16.20 3.06 -27.83
CA GLU A 115 -15.96 2.80 -26.39
C GLU A 115 -14.56 2.19 -26.20
N VAL A 116 -13.94 2.47 -25.02
CA VAL A 116 -12.64 1.89 -24.71
C VAL A 116 -12.82 0.42 -24.33
N THR A 117 -12.15 -0.46 -25.07
CA THR A 117 -12.13 -1.91 -24.88
C THR A 117 -10.70 -2.42 -24.92
N ALA A 118 -10.45 -3.56 -24.32
CA ALA A 118 -9.17 -4.25 -24.41
C ALA A 118 -9.30 -5.49 -25.32
N LYS A 119 -8.24 -5.81 -26.04
CA LYS A 119 -8.14 -7.05 -26.81
C LYS A 119 -6.84 -7.74 -26.44
N THR A 120 -6.94 -8.84 -25.70
CA THR A 120 -5.77 -9.66 -25.38
C THR A 120 -5.57 -10.72 -26.45
N ILE A 121 -4.39 -10.72 -27.04
CA ILE A 121 -3.98 -11.75 -28.00
C ILE A 121 -2.97 -12.65 -27.32
N LYS A 122 -3.30 -13.94 -27.20
CA LYS A 122 -2.39 -14.98 -26.75
C LYS A 122 -1.98 -15.83 -27.94
N ALA A 123 -0.71 -16.15 -28.08
CA ALA A 123 -0.19 -16.92 -29.23
C ALA A 123 0.86 -17.93 -28.80
N ILE A 124 0.91 -19.08 -29.52
CA ILE A 124 1.95 -20.09 -29.43
C ILE A 124 2.51 -20.35 -30.85
N ALA A 125 3.79 -20.67 -30.91
CA ALA A 125 4.46 -21.11 -32.14
C ALA A 125 4.70 -22.62 -32.03
N VAL A 126 4.32 -23.35 -33.05
CA VAL A 126 4.45 -24.82 -33.14
C VAL A 126 5.32 -25.20 -34.35
N SER A 127 6.40 -25.91 -34.12
CA SER A 127 7.30 -26.44 -35.15
C SER A 127 7.61 -27.91 -34.87
N GLU A 128 8.44 -28.54 -35.72
CA GLU A 128 8.95 -29.90 -35.48
C GLU A 128 9.74 -30.02 -34.16
N ASN A 129 10.27 -28.91 -33.67
CA ASN A 129 11.06 -28.84 -32.47
C ASN A 129 10.21 -28.65 -31.17
N GLY A 130 8.87 -28.60 -31.28
CA GLY A 130 7.97 -28.49 -30.17
C GLY A 130 7.07 -27.25 -30.20
N THR A 131 6.46 -26.94 -29.07
CA THR A 131 5.57 -25.80 -28.86
C THR A 131 6.24 -24.76 -27.98
N SER A 132 6.15 -23.47 -28.34
CA SER A 132 6.67 -22.37 -27.52
C SER A 132 5.87 -22.21 -26.23
N GLU A 133 6.36 -21.37 -25.32
CA GLU A 133 5.54 -20.79 -24.28
C GLU A 133 4.41 -19.90 -24.89
N VAL A 134 3.44 -19.51 -24.06
CA VAL A 134 2.37 -18.59 -24.46
C VAL A 134 2.88 -17.16 -24.41
N PHE A 135 2.85 -16.48 -25.54
CA PHE A 135 3.12 -15.04 -25.64
C PHE A 135 1.79 -14.28 -25.57
N THR A 136 1.73 -13.29 -24.72
CA THR A 136 0.52 -12.51 -24.48
C THR A 136 0.80 -11.03 -24.69
N LYS A 137 -0.10 -10.33 -25.37
CA LYS A 137 -0.09 -8.87 -25.49
C LYS A 137 -1.50 -8.34 -25.60
N SER A 138 -1.80 -7.29 -24.84
CA SER A 138 -3.08 -6.61 -24.88
C SER A 138 -2.98 -5.27 -25.61
N TYR A 139 -4.08 -4.94 -26.29
CA TYR A 139 -4.29 -3.68 -27.00
C TYR A 139 -5.56 -3.06 -26.47
N VAL A 140 -5.47 -1.84 -25.95
CA VAL A 140 -6.61 -1.04 -25.49
C VAL A 140 -6.94 -0.07 -26.61
N THR A 141 -8.17 -0.14 -27.10
CA THR A 141 -8.61 0.68 -28.24
C THR A 141 -9.91 1.37 -27.94
N GLY A 142 -10.07 2.59 -28.43
CA GLY A 142 -11.27 3.39 -28.25
C GLY A 142 -11.05 4.82 -28.68
N LYS A 143 -12.12 5.60 -28.74
CA LYS A 143 -11.99 7.01 -29.05
C LYS A 143 -11.26 7.71 -27.89
N ASP A 144 -10.24 8.50 -28.23
CA ASP A 144 -9.46 9.32 -27.30
C ASP A 144 -8.91 8.49 -26.11
N VAL A 145 -8.46 7.24 -26.38
CA VAL A 145 -8.02 6.30 -25.33
C VAL A 145 -6.83 6.82 -24.55
N SER A 146 -5.95 7.62 -25.15
CA SER A 146 -4.80 8.26 -24.50
C SER A 146 -5.18 9.32 -23.47
N GLU A 147 -6.41 9.88 -23.57
CA GLU A 147 -6.94 10.90 -22.66
C GLU A 147 -8.09 10.36 -21.80
N ARG A 148 -8.42 9.06 -21.95
CA ARG A 148 -9.57 8.43 -21.28
C ARG A 148 -9.36 8.33 -19.76
N PHE A 149 -8.13 8.03 -19.33
CA PHE A 149 -7.80 7.79 -17.93
C PHE A 149 -7.11 9.00 -17.31
N GLU A 150 -7.51 9.38 -16.09
CA GLU A 150 -6.83 10.44 -15.34
C GLU A 150 -5.38 10.07 -15.05
N LYS A 151 -4.51 11.09 -15.01
CA LYS A 151 -3.10 10.90 -14.65
C LYS A 151 -3.00 10.23 -13.26
N GLY A 152 -2.23 9.16 -13.18
CA GLY A 152 -2.09 8.37 -11.95
C GLY A 152 -3.01 7.15 -11.88
N THR A 153 -4.05 7.07 -12.73
CA THR A 153 -4.87 5.86 -12.84
C THR A 153 -4.09 4.76 -13.56
N TYR A 154 -3.97 3.62 -12.95
CA TYR A 154 -3.43 2.42 -13.60
C TYR A 154 -4.48 1.74 -14.46
N VAL A 155 -4.07 1.14 -15.56
CA VAL A 155 -4.97 0.34 -16.41
C VAL A 155 -4.52 -1.12 -16.37
N PHE A 156 -5.31 -1.96 -15.71
CA PHE A 156 -5.06 -3.39 -15.62
C PHE A 156 -5.83 -4.15 -16.69
N VAL A 157 -5.12 -4.95 -17.46
CA VAL A 157 -5.73 -5.92 -18.39
C VAL A 157 -5.41 -7.31 -17.89
N LEU A 158 -6.43 -7.97 -17.36
CA LEU A 158 -6.37 -9.30 -16.79
C LEU A 158 -6.91 -10.31 -17.80
N SER A 159 -6.23 -11.45 -17.96
CA SER A 159 -6.70 -12.50 -18.85
C SER A 159 -6.40 -13.90 -18.30
N THR A 160 -7.41 -14.76 -18.34
CA THR A 160 -7.35 -16.15 -17.90
C THR A 160 -8.36 -16.99 -18.69
N ASP A 161 -8.20 -18.31 -18.65
CA ASP A 161 -9.18 -19.22 -19.24
C ASP A 161 -10.54 -19.07 -18.53
N SER A 162 -11.63 -19.06 -19.30
CA SER A 162 -12.97 -18.81 -18.78
C SER A 162 -13.39 -19.81 -17.69
N GLU A 163 -12.91 -21.05 -17.80
CA GLU A 163 -13.15 -22.09 -16.80
C GLU A 163 -12.57 -21.76 -15.42
N ASN A 164 -11.46 -21.00 -15.32
CA ASN A 164 -10.88 -20.54 -14.05
C ASN A 164 -11.82 -19.61 -13.30
N LEU A 165 -12.71 -18.92 -14.03
CA LEU A 165 -13.65 -17.96 -13.45
C LEU A 165 -15.04 -18.55 -13.25
N TYR A 166 -15.58 -19.26 -14.24
CA TYR A 166 -17.01 -19.54 -14.34
C TYR A 166 -17.39 -21.02 -14.37
N ASP A 167 -16.42 -21.95 -14.39
CA ASP A 167 -16.73 -23.37 -14.29
C ASP A 167 -17.42 -23.73 -12.99
N TYR A 168 -18.37 -24.64 -13.02
CA TYR A 168 -19.17 -25.03 -11.86
C TYR A 168 -18.32 -25.64 -10.72
N GLU A 169 -17.32 -26.45 -11.06
CA GLU A 169 -16.49 -27.13 -10.04
C GLU A 169 -15.31 -26.28 -9.56
N LYS A 170 -14.62 -25.59 -10.49
CA LYS A 170 -13.33 -24.92 -10.22
C LYS A 170 -13.34 -23.41 -10.41
N GLY A 171 -14.40 -22.85 -10.98
CA GLY A 171 -14.49 -21.41 -11.25
C GLY A 171 -14.57 -20.60 -9.97
N ILE A 172 -13.64 -19.67 -9.78
CA ILE A 172 -13.52 -18.88 -8.54
C ILE A 172 -14.43 -17.64 -8.50
N ALA A 173 -15.12 -17.30 -9.58
CA ALA A 173 -16.03 -16.14 -9.62
C ALA A 173 -17.51 -16.50 -9.42
N VAL A 174 -17.83 -17.78 -9.20
CA VAL A 174 -19.18 -18.29 -9.02
C VAL A 174 -19.37 -18.93 -7.66
N ALA A 175 -20.61 -19.09 -7.21
CA ALA A 175 -20.92 -19.84 -5.99
C ALA A 175 -20.58 -21.33 -6.17
N GLY A 176 -20.92 -21.90 -7.32
CA GLY A 176 -20.51 -23.21 -7.82
C GLY A 176 -20.87 -24.39 -6.95
N LYS A 177 -20.14 -25.47 -7.17
CA LYS A 177 -20.36 -26.79 -6.55
C LYS A 177 -20.32 -26.75 -5.03
N ILE A 178 -19.38 -26.00 -4.46
CA ILE A 178 -19.21 -25.91 -2.99
C ILE A 178 -20.47 -25.37 -2.32
N ARG A 179 -21.12 -24.37 -2.92
CA ARG A 179 -22.37 -23.82 -2.41
C ARG A 179 -23.50 -24.84 -2.48
N ASP A 180 -23.62 -25.55 -3.60
CA ASP A 180 -24.69 -26.54 -3.77
C ASP A 180 -24.51 -27.74 -2.81
N GLU A 181 -23.28 -28.19 -2.62
CA GLU A 181 -22.95 -29.25 -1.67
C GLU A 181 -23.24 -28.84 -0.21
N TRP A 182 -22.89 -27.61 0.15
CA TRP A 182 -23.22 -27.06 1.48
C TRP A 182 -24.74 -26.96 1.68
N ILE A 183 -25.47 -26.45 0.68
CA ILE A 183 -26.95 -26.39 0.76
C ILE A 183 -27.56 -27.78 0.92
N ALA A 184 -27.03 -28.77 0.24
CA ALA A 184 -27.55 -30.13 0.28
C ALA A 184 -27.28 -30.89 1.60
N ASN A 185 -26.17 -30.58 2.26
CA ASN A 185 -25.68 -31.38 3.39
C ASN A 185 -25.76 -30.68 4.75
N GLU A 186 -25.67 -29.35 4.78
CA GLU A 186 -25.44 -28.60 6.03
C GLU A 186 -26.48 -27.49 6.27
N TYR A 187 -27.10 -26.95 5.21
CA TYR A 187 -28.05 -25.85 5.35
C TYR A 187 -29.34 -26.27 6.08
N ASP A 188 -29.73 -25.50 7.09
CA ASP A 188 -30.90 -25.76 7.94
C ASP A 188 -32.27 -25.53 7.27
N GLY A 189 -32.27 -24.98 6.06
CA GLY A 189 -33.47 -24.65 5.29
C GLY A 189 -34.29 -23.45 5.83
N LYS A 190 -33.75 -22.69 6.81
CA LYS A 190 -34.46 -21.59 7.50
C LYS A 190 -33.68 -20.28 7.53
N SER A 191 -32.38 -20.37 7.69
CA SER A 191 -31.52 -19.20 7.76
C SER A 191 -31.40 -18.51 6.40
N GLU A 192 -31.13 -17.21 6.37
CA GLU A 192 -30.79 -16.53 5.13
C GLU A 192 -29.41 -17.00 4.64
N ILE A 193 -29.29 -17.38 3.37
CA ILE A 193 -28.00 -17.74 2.76
C ILE A 193 -27.22 -16.46 2.48
N THR A 194 -26.17 -16.22 3.23
CA THR A 194 -25.33 -15.06 3.08
C THR A 194 -24.17 -15.30 2.09
N PRO A 195 -23.50 -14.26 1.60
CA PRO A 195 -22.28 -14.39 0.82
C PRO A 195 -21.15 -15.14 1.51
N ASN A 196 -21.10 -15.12 2.84
CA ASN A 196 -20.03 -15.76 3.64
C ASN A 196 -20.16 -17.28 3.73
N GLU A 197 -21.34 -17.82 3.43
CA GLU A 197 -21.53 -19.26 3.42
C GLU A 197 -20.62 -19.93 2.36
N PRO A 198 -20.24 -21.20 2.55
CA PRO A 198 -19.32 -21.91 1.66
C PRO A 198 -19.67 -21.77 0.17
N ALA A 199 -18.68 -21.40 -0.65
CA ALA A 199 -18.83 -21.21 -2.10
C ALA A 199 -17.44 -21.34 -2.78
N ASN A 200 -17.43 -21.48 -4.11
CA ASN A 200 -16.18 -21.56 -4.84
C ASN A 200 -15.30 -20.29 -4.65
N TRP A 201 -15.92 -19.10 -4.56
CA TRP A 201 -15.17 -17.85 -4.32
C TRP A 201 -14.58 -17.74 -2.92
N ASN A 202 -15.02 -18.57 -1.97
CA ASN A 202 -14.59 -18.56 -0.57
C ASN A 202 -13.44 -19.56 -0.29
N GLN A 203 -12.90 -20.22 -1.31
CA GLN A 203 -11.79 -21.14 -1.12
C GLN A 203 -10.50 -20.44 -0.73
N GLU A 204 -9.82 -20.99 0.25
CA GLU A 204 -8.55 -20.47 0.75
C GLU A 204 -7.33 -21.08 0.07
N GLY A 205 -6.17 -20.46 0.32
CA GLY A 205 -4.89 -20.99 -0.11
C GLY A 205 -4.84 -21.25 -1.61
N MET A 206 -4.12 -22.29 -2.01
CA MET A 206 -3.98 -22.70 -3.40
C MET A 206 -5.29 -23.24 -4.01
N ALA A 207 -6.24 -23.69 -3.21
CA ALA A 207 -7.53 -24.18 -3.69
C ALA A 207 -8.34 -23.06 -4.36
N GLY A 208 -8.28 -21.84 -3.82
CA GLY A 208 -8.95 -20.65 -4.37
C GLY A 208 -8.11 -19.89 -5.40
N GLU A 209 -6.90 -20.35 -5.75
CA GLU A 209 -5.99 -19.62 -6.64
C GLU A 209 -6.06 -20.16 -8.08
N ARG A 210 -6.15 -19.26 -9.05
CA ARG A 210 -6.14 -19.60 -10.48
C ARG A 210 -5.10 -18.78 -11.23
N PRO A 211 -4.46 -19.33 -12.27
CA PRO A 211 -3.52 -18.60 -13.10
C PRO A 211 -4.22 -17.44 -13.82
N MET A 212 -3.57 -16.28 -13.84
CA MET A 212 -4.03 -15.07 -14.52
C MET A 212 -2.85 -14.32 -15.10
N TYR A 213 -2.94 -13.93 -16.37
CA TYR A 213 -1.97 -13.04 -16.98
C TYR A 213 -2.32 -11.60 -16.63
N VAL A 214 -1.34 -10.87 -16.14
CA VAL A 214 -1.49 -9.49 -15.66
C VAL A 214 -0.65 -8.58 -16.54
N GLU A 215 -1.29 -7.63 -17.22
CA GLU A 215 -0.65 -6.46 -17.79
C GLU A 215 -1.16 -5.23 -17.07
N ALA A 216 -0.23 -4.40 -16.61
CA ALA A 216 -0.53 -3.11 -16.01
C ALA A 216 0.10 -2.00 -16.84
N PHE A 217 -0.67 -0.97 -17.13
CA PHE A 217 -0.24 0.19 -17.91
C PHE A 217 -0.42 1.46 -17.10
N SER A 218 0.38 2.48 -17.43
CA SER A 218 0.09 3.86 -17.01
C SER A 218 -1.19 4.36 -17.70
N SER A 219 -1.72 5.49 -17.23
CA SER A 219 -2.88 6.15 -17.86
C SER A 219 -2.64 6.53 -19.33
N SER A 220 -1.38 6.69 -19.75
CA SER A 220 -0.97 6.99 -21.12
C SER A 220 -0.62 5.77 -21.97
N GLY A 221 -0.72 4.54 -21.42
CA GLY A 221 -0.50 3.30 -22.14
C GLY A 221 0.94 2.76 -22.12
N GLU A 222 1.82 3.30 -21.29
CA GLU A 222 3.13 2.71 -21.02
C GLU A 222 2.96 1.37 -20.30
N LEU A 223 3.57 0.31 -20.79
CA LEU A 223 3.54 -1.01 -20.14
C LEU A 223 4.46 -1.02 -18.92
N LEU A 224 3.90 -1.25 -17.76
CA LEU A 224 4.59 -1.23 -16.46
C LEU A 224 4.92 -2.65 -15.97
N VAL A 225 3.95 -3.57 -16.10
CA VAL A 225 4.07 -4.97 -15.69
C VAL A 225 3.43 -5.86 -16.75
N SER A 226 4.09 -6.98 -17.05
CA SER A 226 3.55 -8.01 -17.95
C SER A 226 4.08 -9.37 -17.49
N GLN A 227 3.23 -10.17 -16.83
CA GLN A 227 3.59 -11.50 -16.33
C GLN A 227 2.40 -12.36 -15.96
N GLN A 228 2.63 -13.66 -15.81
CA GLN A 228 1.70 -14.57 -15.15
C GLN A 228 1.70 -14.34 -13.64
N ALA A 229 0.55 -14.54 -12.99
CA ALA A 229 0.35 -14.46 -11.55
C ALA A 229 -0.74 -15.44 -11.11
N GLY A 230 -0.85 -15.69 -9.81
CA GLY A 230 -2.03 -16.28 -9.21
C GLY A 230 -3.08 -15.21 -8.96
N ALA A 231 -4.35 -15.54 -9.13
CA ALA A 231 -5.46 -14.67 -8.80
C ALA A 231 -6.42 -15.38 -7.84
N ARG A 232 -6.85 -14.68 -6.80
CA ARG A 232 -7.91 -15.09 -5.87
C ARG A 232 -8.95 -14.02 -5.77
N VAL A 233 -10.18 -14.39 -5.46
CA VAL A 233 -11.20 -13.44 -5.04
C VAL A 233 -10.81 -12.91 -3.66
N ALA A 234 -10.93 -11.60 -3.46
CA ALA A 234 -10.67 -10.94 -2.19
C ALA A 234 -11.98 -10.38 -1.62
N GLY A 235 -12.04 -10.27 -0.30
CA GLY A 235 -13.22 -9.86 0.44
C GLY A 235 -14.05 -11.05 0.92
N ALA A 236 -14.92 -10.81 1.92
CA ALA A 236 -15.85 -11.79 2.43
C ALA A 236 -17.23 -11.56 1.83
N TYR A 237 -18.01 -10.69 2.42
CA TYR A 237 -19.35 -10.37 1.92
C TYR A 237 -19.31 -9.83 0.46
N SER A 238 -18.33 -8.99 0.14
CA SER A 238 -18.12 -8.44 -1.20
C SER A 238 -17.62 -9.47 -2.23
N ALA A 239 -17.23 -10.68 -1.82
CA ALA A 239 -16.86 -11.76 -2.75
C ALA A 239 -18.04 -12.23 -3.62
N ALA A 240 -19.30 -12.03 -3.18
CA ALA A 240 -20.48 -12.45 -3.94
C ALA A 240 -20.92 -11.46 -5.01
N VAL A 241 -20.45 -10.19 -4.98
CA VAL A 241 -20.87 -9.21 -6.01
C VAL A 241 -20.26 -9.53 -7.37
N ASP A 242 -20.90 -9.10 -8.45
CA ASP A 242 -20.48 -9.43 -9.81
C ASP A 242 -19.06 -8.92 -10.13
N GLN A 243 -18.77 -7.68 -9.77
CA GLN A 243 -17.43 -7.13 -9.85
C GLN A 243 -16.61 -7.62 -8.66
N LYS A 244 -15.87 -8.72 -8.82
CA LYS A 244 -14.98 -9.25 -7.77
C LYS A 244 -13.82 -8.30 -7.48
N SER A 245 -13.39 -8.28 -6.22
CA SER A 245 -12.04 -7.82 -5.90
C SER A 245 -11.04 -8.93 -6.20
N TRP A 246 -9.90 -8.58 -6.81
CA TRP A 246 -8.87 -9.54 -7.20
C TRP A 246 -7.61 -9.36 -6.38
N LYS A 247 -7.20 -10.40 -5.64
CA LYS A 247 -5.85 -10.50 -5.07
C LYS A 247 -4.95 -11.14 -6.13
N LEU A 248 -3.98 -10.39 -6.63
CA LEU A 248 -3.00 -10.83 -7.61
C LEU A 248 -1.69 -11.14 -6.89
N ILE A 249 -1.17 -12.35 -7.08
CA ILE A 249 -0.03 -12.91 -6.32
C ILE A 249 1.06 -13.30 -7.31
N ALA A 250 2.19 -12.60 -7.27
CA ALA A 250 3.35 -12.96 -8.07
C ALA A 250 4.06 -14.15 -7.44
N ARG A 251 4.09 -15.28 -8.16
CA ARG A 251 4.77 -16.50 -7.74
C ARG A 251 5.70 -17.02 -8.83
N THR A 252 6.83 -17.55 -8.41
CA THR A 252 7.78 -18.21 -9.33
C THR A 252 7.16 -19.40 -10.07
N MET A 253 6.20 -20.09 -9.47
CA MET A 253 5.48 -21.18 -10.12
C MET A 253 4.67 -20.75 -11.36
N TYR A 254 4.24 -19.49 -11.44
CA TYR A 254 3.52 -18.95 -12.62
C TYR A 254 4.44 -18.24 -13.59
N ALA A 255 5.43 -17.51 -13.11
CA ALA A 255 6.21 -16.56 -13.90
C ALA A 255 7.73 -16.85 -13.90
N GLY A 256 8.16 -18.04 -13.48
CA GLY A 256 9.57 -18.41 -13.42
C GLY A 256 10.34 -17.54 -12.42
N ASP A 257 11.27 -16.74 -12.89
CA ASP A 257 12.08 -15.82 -12.07
C ASP A 257 11.33 -14.56 -11.59
N LYS A 258 10.13 -14.30 -12.12
CA LYS A 258 9.31 -13.13 -11.76
C LYS A 258 8.40 -13.39 -10.56
N GLY A 259 8.97 -13.77 -9.42
CA GLY A 259 8.23 -13.97 -8.15
C GLY A 259 7.73 -12.69 -7.47
N LYS A 260 7.87 -11.53 -8.11
CA LYS A 260 7.43 -10.20 -7.66
C LYS A 260 6.91 -9.38 -8.85
N PHE A 261 5.99 -8.48 -8.60
CA PHE A 261 5.67 -7.37 -9.51
C PHE A 261 6.78 -6.33 -9.38
N SER A 262 7.58 -6.14 -10.43
CA SER A 262 8.75 -5.25 -10.41
C SER A 262 8.39 -3.86 -10.92
N TYR A 263 7.54 -3.15 -10.18
CA TYR A 263 7.15 -1.77 -10.43
C TYR A 263 6.74 -1.08 -9.12
N PRO A 264 7.13 0.19 -8.88
CA PRO A 264 6.73 0.95 -7.70
C PRO A 264 5.31 1.53 -7.86
N PHE A 265 4.29 0.67 -7.74
CA PHE A 265 2.89 1.08 -7.88
C PHE A 265 2.47 2.20 -6.93
N PHE A 266 3.15 2.33 -5.81
CA PHE A 266 2.78 3.27 -4.75
C PHE A 266 3.97 4.17 -4.42
N SER A 267 3.83 5.47 -4.65
CA SER A 267 4.87 6.45 -4.35
C SER A 267 5.10 6.66 -2.84
N ASP A 268 4.15 6.21 -2.02
CA ASP A 268 4.16 6.31 -0.56
C ASP A 268 4.39 4.98 0.17
N ALA A 269 4.62 3.88 -0.57
CA ALA A 269 5.01 2.60 0.00
C ALA A 269 6.53 2.53 0.15
N THR A 270 7.01 2.65 1.37
CA THR A 270 8.45 2.67 1.66
C THR A 270 8.88 1.57 2.62
N ASP A 271 10.14 1.23 2.60
CA ASP A 271 10.76 0.47 3.69
C ASP A 271 10.88 1.33 4.96
N GLU A 272 11.39 0.77 6.05
CA GLU A 272 11.59 1.50 7.32
C GLU A 272 12.56 2.67 7.21
N ASN A 273 13.39 2.70 6.19
CA ASN A 273 14.38 3.71 5.90
C ASN A 273 13.87 4.80 4.95
N GLY A 274 12.65 4.67 4.43
CA GLY A 274 12.03 5.62 3.53
C GLY A 274 12.34 5.39 2.05
N ALA A 275 12.98 4.29 1.65
CA ALA A 275 13.15 3.94 0.23
C ALA A 275 11.86 3.32 -0.32
N ILE A 276 11.45 3.74 -1.52
CA ILE A 276 10.23 3.25 -2.16
C ILE A 276 10.35 1.76 -2.48
N LEU A 277 9.31 1.00 -2.15
CA LEU A 277 9.21 -0.42 -2.49
C LEU A 277 8.95 -0.57 -3.99
N THR A 278 9.89 -1.19 -4.70
CA THR A 278 9.82 -1.38 -6.16
C THR A 278 9.52 -2.81 -6.57
N LYS A 279 9.44 -3.73 -5.61
CA LYS A 279 9.13 -5.14 -5.82
C LYS A 279 8.08 -5.57 -4.80
N ILE A 280 6.92 -5.93 -5.27
CA ILE A 280 5.76 -6.26 -4.43
C ILE A 280 5.32 -7.69 -4.78
N ASP A 281 5.12 -8.56 -3.78
CA ASP A 281 4.71 -9.94 -4.02
C ASP A 281 3.23 -10.07 -4.35
N ARG A 282 2.39 -9.19 -3.80
CA ARG A 282 0.95 -9.22 -4.01
C ARG A 282 0.29 -7.85 -3.92
N ILE A 283 -0.73 -7.66 -4.75
CA ILE A 283 -1.57 -6.46 -4.81
C ILE A 283 -3.04 -6.88 -4.83
N VAL A 284 -3.91 -5.96 -4.42
CA VAL A 284 -5.36 -6.17 -4.46
C VAL A 284 -6.01 -5.08 -5.31
N LEU A 285 -6.76 -5.49 -6.32
CA LEU A 285 -7.69 -4.61 -7.04
C LEU A 285 -9.04 -4.69 -6.32
N ARG A 286 -9.31 -3.74 -5.43
CA ARG A 286 -10.47 -3.70 -4.55
C ARG A 286 -11.63 -2.97 -5.22
N ASN A 287 -12.80 -3.59 -5.24
CA ASN A 287 -14.01 -3.03 -5.85
C ASN A 287 -14.71 -1.93 -5.00
N GLY A 288 -14.12 -1.54 -3.86
CA GLY A 288 -14.68 -0.56 -2.92
C GLY A 288 -15.68 -1.14 -1.91
N ALA A 289 -15.90 -2.45 -1.94
CA ALA A 289 -16.73 -3.21 -0.99
C ALA A 289 -18.07 -2.51 -0.63
N ASN A 290 -18.33 -2.20 0.64
CA ASN A 290 -19.61 -1.57 1.04
C ASN A 290 -19.69 -0.09 0.64
N ASP A 291 -18.58 0.63 0.63
CA ASP A 291 -18.57 2.06 0.28
C ASP A 291 -18.68 2.33 -1.23
N ARG A 292 -18.52 1.31 -2.10
CA ARG A 292 -18.57 1.44 -3.57
C ARG A 292 -19.87 2.06 -4.09
N GLU A 293 -20.97 1.91 -3.37
CA GLU A 293 -22.29 2.42 -3.72
C GLU A 293 -22.62 3.76 -3.03
N PHE A 294 -21.68 4.30 -2.24
CA PHE A 294 -21.81 5.51 -1.44
C PHE A 294 -20.77 6.53 -1.86
N ALA A 295 -19.76 6.77 -1.04
CA ALA A 295 -18.71 7.76 -1.35
C ALA A 295 -17.61 7.21 -2.26
N GLY A 296 -17.30 5.91 -2.14
CA GLY A 296 -16.28 5.20 -2.90
C GLY A 296 -14.83 5.54 -2.54
N VAL A 297 -14.59 6.19 -1.39
CA VAL A 297 -13.27 6.70 -1.00
C VAL A 297 -12.94 6.62 0.50
N ARG A 298 -13.85 6.11 1.36
CA ARG A 298 -13.70 6.17 2.83
C ARG A 298 -12.45 5.43 3.32
N ASP A 299 -12.18 4.28 2.77
CA ASP A 299 -11.00 3.49 3.10
C ASP A 299 -9.73 4.22 2.68
N GLU A 300 -9.67 4.71 1.43
CA GLU A 300 -8.50 5.40 0.85
C GLU A 300 -8.23 6.74 1.54
N LEU A 301 -9.27 7.46 1.94
CA LEU A 301 -9.16 8.66 2.76
C LEU A 301 -8.51 8.32 4.10
N SER A 302 -9.01 7.27 4.78
CA SER A 302 -8.49 6.81 6.06
C SER A 302 -7.02 6.41 5.97
N MET A 303 -6.65 5.63 4.94
CA MET A 303 -5.26 5.20 4.71
C MET A 303 -4.33 6.40 4.47
N SER A 304 -4.78 7.37 3.67
CA SER A 304 -3.97 8.55 3.35
C SER A 304 -3.73 9.42 4.58
N LEU A 305 -4.77 9.66 5.40
CA LEU A 305 -4.64 10.44 6.63
C LEU A 305 -3.77 9.73 7.68
N ALA A 306 -3.89 8.41 7.80
CA ALA A 306 -3.04 7.61 8.69
C ALA A 306 -1.56 7.76 8.31
N LYS A 307 -1.22 7.67 7.02
CA LYS A 307 0.17 7.90 6.55
C LYS A 307 0.64 9.32 6.79
N GLN A 308 -0.21 10.32 6.54
CA GLN A 308 0.11 11.73 6.81
C GLN A 308 0.35 11.98 8.30
N SER A 309 -0.30 11.22 9.20
CA SER A 309 -0.02 11.27 10.64
C SER A 309 1.29 10.59 11.06
N GLY A 310 2.00 9.96 10.11
CA GLY A 310 3.22 9.21 10.37
C GLY A 310 3.00 7.75 10.77
N TYR A 311 1.77 7.23 10.64
CA TYR A 311 1.49 5.83 10.93
C TYR A 311 2.04 4.93 9.82
N LEU A 312 2.93 4.01 10.17
CA LEU A 312 3.72 3.27 9.19
C LEU A 312 2.92 2.16 8.48
N ASP A 313 2.11 1.41 9.22
CA ASP A 313 1.40 0.24 8.72
C ASP A 313 -0.04 0.58 8.29
N ALA A 314 -0.20 1.63 7.48
CA ALA A 314 -1.40 1.94 6.71
C ALA A 314 -1.17 1.57 5.24
N GLN A 315 -2.21 1.04 4.57
CA GLN A 315 -2.10 0.60 3.17
C GLN A 315 -1.83 1.75 2.21
N SER A 316 -1.00 1.52 1.21
CA SER A 316 -0.90 2.39 0.04
C SER A 316 -2.00 2.05 -0.95
N THR A 317 -2.56 3.08 -1.60
CA THR A 317 -3.68 2.94 -2.53
C THR A 317 -3.48 3.79 -3.78
N ALA A 318 -4.01 3.32 -4.92
CA ALA A 318 -4.02 4.07 -6.17
C ALA A 318 -5.27 3.72 -7.01
N PRO A 319 -5.80 4.63 -7.84
CA PRO A 319 -6.94 4.35 -8.70
C PRO A 319 -6.56 3.41 -9.85
N ALA A 320 -7.48 2.52 -10.23
CA ALA A 320 -7.29 1.58 -11.33
C ALA A 320 -8.56 1.36 -12.16
N ALA A 321 -8.41 1.34 -13.48
CA ALA A 321 -9.39 0.82 -14.42
C ALA A 321 -9.05 -0.64 -14.74
N VAL A 322 -10.02 -1.54 -14.68
CA VAL A 322 -9.79 -2.97 -14.87
C VAL A 322 -10.53 -3.49 -16.09
N PHE A 323 -9.81 -4.24 -16.91
CA PHE A 323 -10.37 -5.05 -18.00
C PHE A 323 -10.12 -6.53 -17.69
N LEU A 324 -11.14 -7.37 -17.87
CA LEU A 324 -11.07 -8.80 -17.67
C LEU A 324 -11.50 -9.53 -18.95
N ASN A 325 -10.60 -10.36 -19.48
CA ASN A 325 -10.83 -11.09 -20.75
C ASN A 325 -11.35 -10.18 -21.89
N GLY A 326 -10.79 -8.98 -22.01
CA GLY A 326 -11.08 -8.01 -23.05
C GLY A 326 -12.28 -7.08 -22.79
N LYS A 327 -13.03 -7.27 -21.71
CA LYS A 327 -14.17 -6.44 -21.37
C LYS A 327 -13.80 -5.48 -20.24
N TYR A 328 -14.32 -4.26 -20.28
CA TYR A 328 -14.25 -3.36 -19.15
C TYR A 328 -14.96 -4.00 -17.96
N TYR A 329 -14.22 -4.16 -16.85
CA TYR A 329 -14.69 -4.84 -15.65
C TYR A 329 -15.08 -3.87 -14.55
N GLY A 330 -14.60 -2.63 -14.61
CA GLY A 330 -14.98 -1.54 -13.73
C GLY A 330 -13.80 -0.81 -13.12
N PHE A 331 -14.12 0.13 -12.23
CA PHE A 331 -13.17 0.81 -11.38
C PHE A 331 -12.76 -0.08 -10.20
N ALA A 332 -11.52 -0.01 -9.80
CA ALA A 332 -11.02 -0.61 -8.57
C ALA A 332 -10.00 0.33 -7.91
N TRP A 333 -9.89 0.25 -6.60
CA TRP A 333 -8.73 0.76 -5.91
C TRP A 333 -7.65 -0.31 -5.87
N LEU A 334 -6.46 0.02 -6.35
CA LEU A 334 -5.27 -0.80 -6.17
C LEU A 334 -4.76 -0.61 -4.75
N HIS A 335 -4.69 -1.67 -3.97
CA HIS A 335 -4.20 -1.69 -2.60
C HIS A 335 -2.92 -2.51 -2.47
N GLN A 336 -2.00 -2.04 -1.62
CA GLN A 336 -0.91 -2.84 -1.10
C GLN A 336 -1.50 -3.93 -0.18
N ASN A 337 -1.06 -5.17 -0.32
CA ASN A 337 -1.55 -6.25 0.54
C ASN A 337 -0.64 -6.43 1.74
N PHE A 338 -1.19 -6.42 2.95
CA PHE A 338 -0.47 -6.80 4.15
C PHE A 338 -0.25 -8.32 4.21
N SER A 339 1.01 -8.72 4.32
CA SER A 339 1.45 -10.11 4.36
C SER A 339 2.80 -10.20 5.06
N ARG A 340 3.28 -11.43 5.35
CA ARG A 340 4.65 -11.62 5.84
C ARG A 340 5.69 -11.11 4.84
N ALA A 341 5.44 -11.25 3.54
CA ALA A 341 6.35 -10.72 2.52
C ALA A 341 6.35 -9.17 2.49
N TYR A 342 5.22 -8.53 2.76
CA TYR A 342 5.17 -7.08 2.98
C TYR A 342 6.05 -6.66 4.15
N LEU A 343 5.98 -7.39 5.27
CA LEU A 343 6.77 -7.09 6.47
C LEU A 343 8.27 -7.29 6.23
N GLU A 344 8.66 -8.38 5.53
CA GLU A 344 10.03 -8.63 5.10
C GLU A 344 10.54 -7.50 4.16
N GLU A 345 9.72 -7.07 3.20
CA GLU A 345 10.08 -6.00 2.27
C GLU A 345 10.26 -4.65 2.98
N ARG A 346 9.45 -4.40 4.01
CA ARG A 346 9.44 -3.15 4.74
C ARG A 346 10.49 -3.08 5.85
N TYR A 347 10.62 -4.14 6.64
CA TYR A 347 11.39 -4.17 7.88
C TYR A 347 12.60 -5.11 7.83
N GLY A 348 12.82 -5.79 6.69
CA GLY A 348 13.90 -6.77 6.56
C GLY A 348 13.62 -8.08 7.33
N GLY A 349 14.69 -8.77 7.69
CA GLY A 349 14.59 -10.08 8.35
C GLY A 349 14.09 -11.18 7.42
N THR A 350 13.61 -12.27 8.00
CA THR A 350 13.08 -13.44 7.29
C THR A 350 11.57 -13.48 7.41
N LYS A 351 10.85 -13.58 6.29
CA LYS A 351 9.37 -13.57 6.28
C LYS A 351 8.75 -14.63 7.22
N ASP A 352 9.39 -15.79 7.38
CA ASP A 352 8.86 -16.88 8.20
C ASP A 352 8.95 -16.58 9.71
N ASN A 353 9.74 -15.59 10.11
CA ASN A 353 9.85 -15.11 11.48
C ASN A 353 8.79 -14.04 11.82
N TYR A 354 8.00 -13.59 10.83
CA TYR A 354 6.86 -12.73 11.10
C TYR A 354 5.62 -13.55 11.46
N GLN A 355 5.04 -13.25 12.60
CA GLN A 355 3.74 -13.77 13.03
C GLN A 355 2.67 -12.70 12.79
N VAL A 356 1.57 -13.13 12.17
CA VAL A 356 0.40 -12.28 11.93
C VAL A 356 -0.84 -12.95 12.52
N VAL A 357 -1.61 -12.19 13.26
CA VAL A 357 -2.81 -12.65 13.96
C VAL A 357 -3.94 -11.69 13.58
N GLY A 358 -5.09 -12.24 13.24
CA GLY A 358 -6.31 -11.50 12.97
C GLY A 358 -7.38 -11.72 14.03
N LYS A 359 -8.48 -10.99 13.90
CA LYS A 359 -9.66 -11.21 14.73
C LYS A 359 -10.86 -11.56 13.86
N ALA A 360 -11.41 -12.77 14.09
CA ALA A 360 -12.62 -13.26 13.46
C ALA A 360 -13.68 -13.52 14.53
N GLU A 361 -14.91 -13.07 14.30
CA GLU A 361 -16.07 -13.39 15.14
C GLU A 361 -15.89 -13.11 16.63
N GLY A 362 -15.07 -12.10 16.92
CA GLY A 362 -14.70 -11.79 18.29
C GLY A 362 -13.55 -12.65 18.86
N GLU A 363 -13.09 -13.67 18.15
CA GLU A 363 -11.95 -14.50 18.54
C GLU A 363 -10.68 -14.09 17.80
N ILE A 364 -9.52 -14.33 18.45
CA ILE A 364 -8.20 -14.12 17.86
C ILE A 364 -7.79 -15.42 17.17
N VAL A 365 -7.38 -15.31 15.92
CA VAL A 365 -7.03 -16.47 15.07
C VAL A 365 -5.67 -16.31 14.43
N ASP A 366 -4.99 -17.44 14.26
CA ASP A 366 -3.74 -17.53 13.52
C ASP A 366 -3.98 -17.23 12.04
N GLU A 367 -3.22 -16.33 11.47
CA GLU A 367 -3.26 -16.10 10.02
C GLU A 367 -2.16 -16.85 9.27
N ASN A 368 -1.07 -17.21 9.93
CA ASN A 368 0.09 -17.77 9.24
C ASN A 368 1.10 -18.53 10.10
N ALA A 369 0.94 -18.54 11.41
CA ALA A 369 1.85 -19.19 12.32
C ALA A 369 1.04 -19.86 13.44
N GLU A 370 1.08 -21.18 13.53
CA GLU A 370 0.41 -21.94 14.56
C GLU A 370 0.85 -21.47 15.96
N GLY A 371 -0.11 -21.17 16.83
CA GLY A 371 0.10 -20.72 18.19
C GLY A 371 0.38 -19.21 18.35
N ALA A 372 0.44 -18.43 17.28
CA ALA A 372 0.60 -16.98 17.37
C ALA A 372 -0.61 -16.31 18.05
N ALA A 373 -1.82 -16.83 17.79
CA ALA A 373 -3.04 -16.38 18.46
C ALA A 373 -3.00 -16.61 19.95
N ASP A 374 -2.47 -17.76 20.42
CA ASP A 374 -2.30 -18.05 21.84
C ASP A 374 -1.34 -17.06 22.49
N ASP A 375 -0.27 -16.69 21.80
CA ASP A 375 0.68 -15.67 22.29
C ASP A 375 0.05 -14.29 22.37
N TYR A 376 -0.78 -13.91 21.40
CA TYR A 376 -1.51 -12.64 21.48
C TYR A 376 -2.62 -12.68 22.53
N ASN A 377 -3.28 -13.81 22.75
CA ASN A 377 -4.25 -13.98 23.83
C ASN A 377 -3.65 -13.74 25.22
N LYS A 378 -2.35 -14.02 25.44
CA LYS A 378 -1.65 -13.66 26.68
C LYS A 378 -1.66 -12.14 26.94
N VAL A 379 -1.62 -11.32 25.89
CA VAL A 379 -1.78 -9.86 26.00
C VAL A 379 -3.16 -9.51 26.54
N LEU A 380 -4.20 -10.14 26.03
CA LEU A 380 -5.58 -9.89 26.45
C LEU A 380 -5.84 -10.40 27.87
N GLU A 381 -5.29 -11.56 28.24
CA GLU A 381 -5.37 -12.09 29.61
C GLU A 381 -4.64 -11.17 30.61
N LEU A 382 -3.48 -10.65 30.23
CA LEU A 382 -2.75 -9.69 31.05
C LEU A 382 -3.59 -8.41 31.23
N ALA A 383 -4.21 -7.90 30.16
CA ALA A 383 -5.10 -6.76 30.24
C ALA A 383 -6.31 -7.02 31.18
N LYS A 384 -6.96 -8.19 31.05
CA LYS A 384 -8.05 -8.61 31.95
C LYS A 384 -7.63 -8.66 33.43
N SER A 385 -6.36 -8.96 33.71
CA SER A 385 -5.85 -9.03 35.08
C SER A 385 -5.65 -7.67 35.76
N GLY A 386 -5.89 -6.56 35.04
CA GLY A 386 -5.79 -5.17 35.50
C GLY A 386 -4.41 -4.56 35.26
N LEU A 387 -4.37 -3.44 34.56
CA LEU A 387 -3.14 -2.73 34.18
C LEU A 387 -2.79 -1.54 35.09
N THR A 388 -3.53 -1.31 36.16
CA THR A 388 -3.19 -0.31 37.20
C THR A 388 -1.96 -0.71 38.01
N ASP A 389 -1.60 -1.99 38.03
CA ASP A 389 -0.34 -2.50 38.56
C ASP A 389 0.81 -2.20 37.58
N ASP A 390 1.80 -1.44 38.01
CA ASP A 390 2.91 -0.98 37.17
C ASP A 390 3.74 -2.16 36.60
N LYS A 391 3.93 -3.25 37.34
CA LYS A 391 4.68 -4.43 36.85
C LYS A 391 3.94 -5.13 35.72
N LYS A 392 2.61 -5.24 35.84
CA LYS A 392 1.79 -5.81 34.76
C LYS A 392 1.78 -4.91 33.53
N PHE A 393 1.76 -3.59 33.76
CA PHE A 393 1.85 -2.64 32.65
C PHE A 393 3.23 -2.68 31.97
N GLU A 394 4.33 -2.75 32.74
CA GLU A 394 5.67 -2.95 32.19
C GLU A 394 5.75 -4.25 31.38
N GLN A 395 5.13 -5.33 31.89
CA GLN A 395 5.03 -6.60 31.15
C GLN A 395 4.26 -6.39 29.84
N LEU A 396 3.14 -5.69 29.84
CA LEU A 396 2.41 -5.35 28.61
C LEU A 396 3.29 -4.57 27.63
N CYS A 397 4.03 -3.58 28.08
CA CYS A 397 4.95 -2.78 27.26
C CYS A 397 6.11 -3.59 26.64
N SER A 398 6.46 -4.74 27.27
CA SER A 398 7.41 -5.69 26.69
C SER A 398 6.81 -6.56 25.60
N MET A 399 5.49 -6.70 25.55
CA MET A 399 4.76 -7.53 24.58
C MET A 399 4.13 -6.72 23.44
N VAL A 400 3.75 -5.48 23.70
CA VAL A 400 3.03 -4.58 22.76
C VAL A 400 3.80 -3.28 22.60
N ASP A 401 3.90 -2.81 21.38
CA ASP A 401 4.34 -1.46 21.08
C ASP A 401 3.20 -0.47 21.43
N ILE A 402 3.24 0.06 22.65
CA ILE A 402 2.18 0.91 23.19
C ILE A 402 2.06 2.22 22.42
N ASP A 403 3.16 2.76 21.89
CA ASP A 403 3.12 3.98 21.09
C ASP A 403 2.40 3.74 19.76
N ASN A 404 2.70 2.63 19.10
CA ASN A 404 1.98 2.19 17.90
C ASN A 404 0.48 1.97 18.19
N TYR A 405 0.16 1.24 19.28
CA TYR A 405 -1.23 0.96 19.64
C TYR A 405 -2.04 2.22 19.97
N MET A 406 -1.49 3.15 20.75
CA MET A 406 -2.19 4.37 21.14
C MET A 406 -2.38 5.35 19.98
N HIS A 407 -1.45 5.36 19.01
CA HIS A 407 -1.63 6.10 17.76
C HIS A 407 -2.76 5.47 16.92
N TYR A 408 -2.71 4.14 16.73
CA TYR A 408 -3.76 3.37 16.06
C TYR A 408 -5.14 3.60 16.70
N LEU A 409 -5.23 3.54 18.03
CA LEU A 409 -6.47 3.77 18.78
C LEU A 409 -7.02 5.18 18.54
N ALA A 410 -6.18 6.21 18.57
CA ALA A 410 -6.60 7.59 18.34
C ALA A 410 -7.20 7.77 16.94
N MET A 411 -6.60 7.17 15.91
CA MET A 411 -7.12 7.20 14.53
C MET A 411 -8.48 6.50 14.42
N GLN A 412 -8.62 5.29 14.94
CA GLN A 412 -9.86 4.51 14.90
C GLN A 412 -11.01 5.23 15.60
N LEU A 413 -10.75 5.84 16.76
CA LEU A 413 -11.74 6.63 17.49
C LEU A 413 -12.14 7.89 16.73
N PHE A 414 -11.19 8.58 16.08
CA PHE A 414 -11.49 9.79 15.34
C PHE A 414 -12.43 9.49 14.16
N ILE A 415 -12.11 8.49 13.33
CA ILE A 415 -12.88 8.17 12.12
C ILE A 415 -14.22 7.48 12.43
N ASP A 416 -14.46 7.08 13.68
CA ASP A 416 -15.66 6.32 14.11
C ASP A 416 -15.85 5.04 13.30
N ASN A 417 -14.82 4.20 13.24
CA ASN A 417 -14.92 2.93 12.52
C ASN A 417 -15.83 1.96 13.27
N ARG A 418 -17.00 1.69 12.71
CA ARG A 418 -18.07 0.92 13.36
C ARG A 418 -17.84 -0.59 13.37
N ASP A 419 -17.02 -1.07 12.47
CA ASP A 419 -16.71 -2.50 12.39
C ASP A 419 -15.55 -2.90 13.33
N TRP A 420 -14.80 -1.91 13.80
CA TRP A 420 -13.73 -2.06 14.78
C TRP A 420 -14.26 -1.68 16.19
N PRO A 421 -13.81 -2.33 17.30
CA PRO A 421 -12.76 -3.33 17.42
C PRO A 421 -13.21 -4.79 17.30
N GLY A 422 -14.41 -5.07 16.87
CA GLY A 422 -14.94 -6.42 16.72
C GLY A 422 -14.37 -7.17 15.53
N ASN A 423 -14.23 -6.47 14.39
CA ASN A 423 -13.63 -6.96 13.15
C ASN A 423 -12.51 -6.03 12.69
N ASN A 424 -11.96 -6.31 11.50
CA ASN A 424 -10.94 -5.49 10.84
C ASN A 424 -9.76 -5.15 11.75
N TYR A 425 -9.30 -6.19 12.47
CA TYR A 425 -8.27 -6.10 13.46
C TYR A 425 -7.18 -7.12 13.15
N LYS A 426 -5.97 -6.63 12.94
CA LYS A 426 -4.83 -7.44 12.58
C LYS A 426 -3.57 -6.91 13.23
N VAL A 427 -2.78 -7.82 13.80
CA VAL A 427 -1.53 -7.51 14.50
C VAL A 427 -0.40 -8.37 13.98
N TRP A 428 0.82 -7.88 14.12
CA TRP A 428 2.01 -8.59 13.72
C TRP A 428 3.15 -8.37 14.70
N ARG A 429 4.08 -9.32 14.73
CA ARG A 429 5.38 -9.20 15.40
C ARG A 429 6.45 -9.99 14.66
N TYR A 430 7.70 -9.70 14.94
CA TYR A 430 8.84 -10.50 14.50
C TYR A 430 9.35 -11.36 15.66
N VAL A 431 9.59 -12.64 15.42
CA VAL A 431 10.18 -13.57 16.39
C VAL A 431 11.50 -14.05 15.82
N ALA A 432 12.60 -13.42 16.28
CA ALA A 432 13.94 -13.77 15.82
C ALA A 432 14.28 -15.23 16.14
N SER A 433 14.92 -15.92 15.21
CA SER A 433 15.46 -17.24 15.43
C SER A 433 16.68 -17.19 16.37
N ASP A 434 16.99 -18.30 17.05
CA ASP A 434 18.15 -18.37 17.95
C ASP A 434 19.44 -17.99 17.23
N GLY A 435 20.11 -16.95 17.72
CA GLY A 435 21.36 -16.44 17.17
C GLY A 435 21.22 -15.55 15.93
N GLU A 436 20.00 -15.21 15.54
CA GLU A 436 19.77 -14.26 14.47
C GLU A 436 20.13 -12.83 14.89
N GLU A 437 20.86 -12.13 14.04
CA GLU A 437 21.15 -10.71 14.22
C GLU A 437 19.97 -9.87 13.72
N VAL A 438 19.29 -9.19 14.66
CA VAL A 438 18.21 -8.25 14.32
C VAL A 438 18.79 -6.93 13.84
N THR A 439 18.29 -6.45 12.68
CA THR A 439 18.79 -5.26 12.00
C THR A 439 17.81 -4.09 12.07
N SER A 440 16.55 -4.36 12.38
CA SER A 440 15.50 -3.37 12.51
C SER A 440 15.01 -3.25 13.96
N LYS A 441 14.74 -2.02 14.40
CA LYS A 441 14.11 -1.76 15.70
C LYS A 441 12.69 -2.35 15.81
N TYR A 442 12.08 -2.71 14.70
CA TYR A 442 10.76 -3.33 14.61
C TYR A 442 10.80 -4.86 14.76
N GLN A 443 12.00 -5.45 14.82
CA GLN A 443 12.25 -6.88 15.07
C GLN A 443 12.43 -7.19 16.57
N ASP A 444 11.76 -6.42 17.44
CA ASP A 444 11.90 -6.46 18.90
C ASP A 444 10.92 -7.41 19.62
N GLY A 445 10.16 -8.22 18.87
CA GLY A 445 9.20 -9.18 19.41
C GLY A 445 7.86 -8.59 19.87
N LYS A 446 7.66 -7.29 19.73
CA LYS A 446 6.42 -6.63 20.17
C LYS A 446 5.34 -6.65 19.11
N TRP A 447 4.10 -6.82 19.56
CA TRP A 447 2.92 -6.73 18.72
C TRP A 447 2.67 -5.29 18.26
N ARG A 448 2.41 -5.13 16.94
CA ARG A 448 2.05 -3.88 16.25
C ARG A 448 0.81 -4.08 15.42
N TYR A 449 0.13 -2.98 15.07
CA TYR A 449 -1.19 -3.01 14.48
C TYR A 449 -1.15 -2.55 13.02
N PHE A 450 -1.80 -3.30 12.14
CA PHE A 450 -2.11 -2.84 10.80
C PHE A 450 -3.35 -1.93 10.81
N PHE A 451 -3.28 -0.84 10.07
CA PHE A 451 -4.43 0.03 9.83
C PHE A 451 -4.95 -0.24 8.42
N TYR A 452 -6.12 -0.86 8.31
CA TYR A 452 -6.72 -1.28 7.04
C TYR A 452 -8.23 -1.43 7.21
N ASP A 453 -8.96 -1.51 6.06
CA ASP A 453 -10.40 -1.81 5.99
C ASP A 453 -11.25 -0.88 6.86
N ALA A 454 -11.07 0.44 6.63
CA ALA A 454 -11.77 1.49 7.36
C ALA A 454 -12.98 2.05 6.58
N GLU A 455 -13.62 1.24 5.73
CA GLU A 455 -14.76 1.69 4.94
C GLU A 455 -16.01 2.00 5.77
N PHE A 456 -16.18 1.32 6.93
CA PHE A 456 -17.28 1.57 7.88
C PHE A 456 -17.04 2.79 8.78
N ALA A 457 -16.20 3.70 8.35
CA ALA A 457 -15.90 4.97 9.03
C ALA A 457 -16.64 6.16 8.37
N TRP A 458 -16.36 7.36 8.85
CA TRP A 458 -16.83 8.64 8.30
C TRP A 458 -18.34 8.73 8.13
N GLY A 459 -19.07 8.11 9.04
CA GLY A 459 -20.53 8.18 9.08
C GLY A 459 -21.27 7.10 8.29
N LEU A 460 -20.59 6.18 7.59
CA LEU A 460 -21.28 5.08 6.88
C LEU A 460 -22.05 4.21 7.88
N TYR A 461 -23.35 4.05 7.64
CA TYR A 461 -24.28 3.30 8.48
C TYR A 461 -24.34 3.76 9.96
N SER A 462 -24.02 5.00 10.25
CA SER A 462 -23.97 5.54 11.61
C SER A 462 -24.79 6.83 11.77
N ASP A 463 -24.82 7.37 13.00
CA ASP A 463 -25.37 8.71 13.29
C ASP A 463 -24.42 9.84 12.82
N GLY A 464 -23.50 9.53 11.89
CA GLY A 464 -22.52 10.46 11.37
C GLY A 464 -21.49 10.86 12.41
N TYR A 465 -21.05 12.12 12.36
CA TYR A 465 -19.99 12.65 13.23
C TYR A 465 -20.31 12.65 14.73
N ALA A 466 -21.59 12.51 15.10
CA ALA A 466 -22.06 12.73 16.49
C ALA A 466 -21.77 11.58 17.46
N ASN A 467 -21.26 10.45 17.00
CA ASN A 467 -21.00 9.27 17.80
C ASN A 467 -19.94 9.52 18.90
N LYS A 468 -20.26 9.07 20.10
CA LYS A 468 -19.33 9.03 21.26
C LYS A 468 -18.64 7.67 21.28
N THR A 469 -17.67 7.49 20.42
CA THR A 469 -17.07 6.20 20.12
C THR A 469 -16.38 5.58 21.33
N LEU A 470 -15.55 6.36 22.04
CA LEU A 470 -14.87 5.85 23.24
C LEU A 470 -15.88 5.46 24.33
N THR A 471 -16.87 6.32 24.62
CA THR A 471 -17.94 6.00 25.60
C THR A 471 -18.67 4.71 25.23
N LYS A 472 -19.00 4.51 23.93
CA LYS A 472 -19.71 3.30 23.48
C LYS A 472 -18.86 2.05 23.63
N ILE A 473 -17.55 2.13 23.38
CA ILE A 473 -16.62 1.00 23.55
C ILE A 473 -16.48 0.65 25.03
N LEU A 474 -16.26 1.65 25.90
CA LEU A 474 -16.06 1.43 27.34
C LEU A 474 -17.29 0.85 28.05
N ASN A 475 -18.49 1.22 27.63
CA ASN A 475 -19.74 0.68 28.20
C ASN A 475 -20.30 -0.52 27.45
N GLY A 476 -19.61 -1.05 26.40
CA GLY A 476 -20.01 -2.22 25.63
C GLY A 476 -21.21 -2.00 24.70
N THR A 477 -21.58 -0.76 24.38
CA THR A 477 -22.70 -0.43 23.47
C THR A 477 -22.24 -0.08 22.04
N HIS A 478 -20.96 -0.17 21.77
CA HIS A 478 -20.44 -0.02 20.39
C HIS A 478 -20.93 -1.18 19.51
N PRO A 479 -21.31 -0.96 18.24
CA PRO A 479 -21.82 -2.02 17.36
C PRO A 479 -20.89 -3.24 17.25
N ALA A 480 -19.59 -3.01 17.19
CA ALA A 480 -18.56 -4.07 17.17
C ALA A 480 -18.14 -4.56 18.58
N GLY A 481 -18.86 -4.18 19.64
CA GLY A 481 -18.58 -4.59 21.01
C GLY A 481 -17.52 -3.74 21.71
N GLY A 482 -17.12 -4.18 22.91
CA GLY A 482 -16.06 -3.56 23.72
C GLY A 482 -14.69 -4.15 23.42
N SER A 483 -13.67 -3.57 24.06
CA SER A 483 -12.29 -4.07 24.00
C SER A 483 -11.68 -4.10 25.39
N VAL A 484 -11.27 -5.29 25.81
CA VAL A 484 -10.61 -5.51 27.09
C VAL A 484 -9.34 -4.67 27.22
N LEU A 485 -8.54 -4.62 26.14
CA LEU A 485 -7.28 -3.86 26.15
C LEU A 485 -7.54 -2.35 26.26
N ILE A 486 -8.53 -1.81 25.52
CA ILE A 486 -8.90 -0.39 25.62
C ILE A 486 -9.37 -0.08 27.03
N SER A 487 -10.30 -0.87 27.59
CA SER A 487 -10.84 -0.64 28.94
C SER A 487 -9.72 -0.64 29.98
N ALA A 488 -8.84 -1.63 29.97
CA ALA A 488 -7.74 -1.73 30.93
C ALA A 488 -6.71 -0.59 30.80
N LEU A 489 -6.40 -0.14 29.58
CA LEU A 489 -5.52 1.01 29.38
C LEU A 489 -6.16 2.33 29.85
N MET A 490 -7.46 2.50 29.64
CA MET A 490 -8.16 3.72 30.07
C MET A 490 -8.34 3.83 31.60
N GLU A 491 -8.07 2.78 32.37
CA GLU A 491 -7.96 2.88 33.83
C GLU A 491 -6.71 3.63 34.29
N ARG A 492 -5.66 3.69 33.45
CA ARG A 492 -4.38 4.37 33.76
C ARG A 492 -4.41 5.85 33.34
N ALA A 493 -3.95 6.71 34.23
CA ALA A 493 -3.87 8.15 33.98
C ALA A 493 -2.88 8.51 32.85
N ASP A 494 -1.72 7.84 32.81
CA ASP A 494 -0.71 8.05 31.79
C ASP A 494 -1.20 7.61 30.38
N MET A 495 -2.03 6.59 30.28
CA MET A 495 -2.62 6.16 29.01
C MET A 495 -3.76 7.08 28.57
N ARG A 496 -4.56 7.63 29.51
CA ARG A 496 -5.54 8.68 29.18
C ARG A 496 -4.87 9.93 28.65
N GLU A 497 -3.78 10.39 29.30
CA GLU A 497 -2.96 11.51 28.83
C GLU A 497 -2.42 11.24 27.42
N LYS A 498 -1.83 10.05 27.19
CA LYS A 498 -1.29 9.67 25.88
C LYS A 498 -2.37 9.66 24.78
N LEU A 499 -3.56 9.11 25.06
CA LEU A 499 -4.66 9.11 24.08
C LEU A 499 -5.16 10.51 23.77
N ALA A 500 -5.35 11.34 24.80
CA ALA A 500 -5.77 12.72 24.63
C ALA A 500 -4.77 13.53 23.80
N ASN A 501 -3.48 13.39 24.09
CA ASN A 501 -2.42 14.06 23.36
C ASN A 501 -2.34 13.58 21.90
N ASN A 502 -2.46 12.27 21.65
CA ASN A 502 -2.47 11.74 20.28
C ASN A 502 -3.66 12.29 19.48
N LEU A 503 -4.84 12.39 20.07
CA LEU A 503 -6.00 13.02 19.42
C LEU A 503 -5.77 14.52 19.17
N CYS A 504 -5.17 15.25 20.12
CA CYS A 504 -4.81 16.64 19.91
C CYS A 504 -3.79 16.82 18.77
N ASP A 505 -2.82 15.93 18.68
CA ASP A 505 -1.84 15.90 17.57
C ASP A 505 -2.50 15.63 16.23
N LEU A 506 -3.36 14.62 16.15
CA LEU A 506 -4.10 14.30 14.93
C LEU A 506 -4.94 15.49 14.46
N ILE A 507 -5.70 16.09 15.37
CA ILE A 507 -6.58 17.24 15.10
C ILE A 507 -5.77 18.50 14.73
N GLY A 508 -4.62 18.71 15.34
CA GLY A 508 -3.70 19.80 14.98
C GLY A 508 -2.91 19.57 13.70
N GLY A 509 -2.88 18.32 13.21
CA GLY A 509 -2.09 17.87 12.06
C GLY A 509 -2.93 17.22 10.96
N ALA A 510 -2.70 15.93 10.73
CA ALA A 510 -3.28 15.19 9.60
C ALA A 510 -4.81 15.13 9.61
N TYR A 511 -5.44 15.17 10.77
CA TYR A 511 -6.89 15.08 10.93
C TYR A 511 -7.57 16.43 11.23
N ASN A 512 -6.92 17.57 10.92
CA ASN A 512 -7.65 18.84 10.92
C ASN A 512 -8.63 18.90 9.73
N SER A 513 -9.72 19.66 9.87
CA SER A 513 -10.79 19.72 8.88
C SER A 513 -10.28 20.12 7.48
N GLU A 514 -9.39 21.11 7.39
CA GLU A 514 -8.84 21.59 6.11
C GLU A 514 -8.05 20.48 5.39
N ASN A 515 -7.19 19.75 6.12
CA ASN A 515 -6.39 18.67 5.54
C ASN A 515 -7.24 17.44 5.17
N ILE A 516 -8.25 17.11 5.99
CA ILE A 516 -9.20 16.02 5.64
C ILE A 516 -9.91 16.36 4.34
N LEU A 517 -10.44 17.59 4.22
CA LEU A 517 -11.14 18.03 3.01
C LEU A 517 -10.21 18.07 1.80
N ALA A 518 -9.00 18.59 1.96
CA ALA A 518 -8.02 18.61 0.87
C ALA A 518 -7.65 17.20 0.41
N THR A 519 -7.47 16.27 1.35
CA THR A 519 -7.17 14.86 1.03
C THR A 519 -8.35 14.17 0.36
N LEU A 520 -9.57 14.42 0.82
CA LEU A 520 -10.80 13.92 0.18
C LEU A 520 -10.90 14.41 -1.26
N GLU A 521 -10.80 15.72 -1.49
CA GLU A 521 -10.92 16.30 -2.83
C GLU A 521 -9.81 15.80 -3.76
N GLN A 522 -8.59 15.58 -3.24
CA GLN A 522 -7.52 14.96 -4.03
C GLN A 522 -7.89 13.52 -4.45
N LYS A 523 -8.39 12.70 -3.53
CA LYS A 523 -8.82 11.33 -3.84
C LYS A 523 -9.97 11.29 -4.84
N LEU A 524 -10.89 12.24 -4.74
CA LEU A 524 -11.98 12.37 -5.71
C LEU A 524 -11.44 12.79 -7.08
N ALA A 525 -10.54 13.79 -7.15
CA ALA A 525 -9.90 14.20 -8.40
C ALA A 525 -9.16 13.05 -9.08
N ASP A 526 -8.50 12.18 -8.31
CA ASP A 526 -7.75 11.04 -8.83
C ASP A 526 -8.65 9.91 -9.37
N SER A 527 -9.89 9.78 -8.89
CA SER A 527 -10.71 8.58 -9.12
C SER A 527 -12.11 8.82 -9.71
N ASP A 528 -12.66 10.01 -9.56
CA ASP A 528 -14.10 10.29 -9.80
C ASP A 528 -14.53 9.99 -11.24
N LYS A 529 -13.75 10.40 -12.21
CA LYS A 529 -14.03 10.14 -13.63
C LYS A 529 -14.24 8.65 -13.92
N GLU A 530 -13.40 7.80 -13.32
CA GLU A 530 -13.46 6.36 -13.54
C GLU A 530 -14.56 5.70 -12.70
N GLN A 531 -14.78 6.16 -11.47
CA GLN A 531 -15.88 5.70 -10.62
C GLN A 531 -17.24 6.00 -11.26
N LEU A 532 -17.46 7.23 -11.71
CA LEU A 532 -18.69 7.63 -12.39
C LEU A 532 -18.89 6.89 -13.72
N TYR A 533 -17.80 6.64 -14.46
CA TYR A 533 -17.90 5.83 -15.66
C TYR A 533 -18.38 4.41 -15.37
N ALA A 534 -17.81 3.75 -14.34
CA ALA A 534 -18.22 2.42 -13.92
C ALA A 534 -19.68 2.41 -13.40
N LEU A 535 -20.07 3.44 -12.66
CA LEU A 535 -21.43 3.63 -12.16
C LEU A 535 -22.44 3.76 -13.32
N ASN A 536 -22.16 4.64 -14.31
CA ASN A 536 -23.02 4.88 -15.46
C ASN A 536 -23.10 3.66 -16.40
N LYS A 537 -22.12 2.74 -16.33
CA LYS A 537 -22.19 1.43 -16.99
C LYS A 537 -22.99 0.38 -16.20
N GLY A 538 -23.48 0.72 -15.02
CA GLY A 538 -24.20 -0.21 -14.15
C GLY A 538 -23.33 -1.31 -13.54
N ILE A 539 -22.00 -1.13 -13.54
CA ILE A 539 -21.05 -2.14 -13.02
C ILE A 539 -20.98 -2.02 -11.49
N THR A 540 -20.87 -0.80 -10.98
CA THR A 540 -20.72 -0.53 -9.54
C THR A 540 -21.98 -0.88 -8.77
N SER A 541 -23.15 -0.51 -9.31
CA SER A 541 -24.43 -0.67 -8.62
C SER A 541 -25.59 -0.65 -9.61
N THR A 542 -26.71 -1.28 -9.22
CA THR A 542 -27.98 -1.21 -9.97
C THR A 542 -28.94 -0.14 -9.43
N TRP A 543 -28.67 0.44 -8.25
CA TRP A 543 -29.54 1.39 -7.57
C TRP A 543 -28.89 2.74 -7.26
N ALA A 544 -27.58 2.76 -7.01
CA ALA A 544 -26.85 4.00 -6.73
C ALA A 544 -26.70 4.84 -8.01
N ASN A 545 -26.56 6.14 -7.83
CA ASN A 545 -26.36 7.12 -8.89
C ASN A 545 -25.44 8.25 -8.40
N GLU A 546 -25.13 9.20 -9.28
CA GLU A 546 -24.26 10.34 -8.95
C GLU A 546 -24.75 11.14 -7.73
N GLY A 547 -26.07 11.29 -7.55
CA GLY A 547 -26.64 11.95 -6.37
C GLY A 547 -26.40 11.16 -5.08
N THR A 548 -26.39 9.82 -5.14
CA THR A 548 -26.04 8.96 -3.99
C THR A 548 -24.59 9.19 -3.59
N PHE A 549 -23.68 9.24 -4.56
CA PHE A 549 -22.27 9.50 -4.33
C PHE A 549 -22.07 10.86 -3.70
N GLU A 550 -22.63 11.91 -4.30
CA GLU A 550 -22.47 13.28 -3.79
C GLU A 550 -23.06 13.47 -2.38
N ASN A 551 -24.23 12.89 -2.10
CA ASN A 551 -24.79 12.92 -0.75
C ASN A 551 -23.86 12.27 0.28
N SER A 552 -23.29 11.13 -0.05
CA SER A 552 -22.38 10.40 0.84
C SER A 552 -21.04 11.11 1.05
N ARG A 553 -20.54 11.78 0.02
CA ARG A 553 -19.36 12.64 0.08
C ARG A 553 -19.60 13.89 0.93
N ASN A 554 -20.80 14.46 0.85
CA ASN A 554 -21.20 15.57 1.72
C ASN A 554 -21.32 15.15 3.19
N GLU A 555 -21.72 13.90 3.48
CA GLU A 555 -21.65 13.34 4.84
C GLU A 555 -20.20 13.31 5.37
N ILE A 556 -19.23 12.94 4.54
CA ILE A 556 -17.81 12.97 4.92
C ILE A 556 -17.34 14.42 5.16
N ARG A 557 -17.74 15.38 4.32
CA ARG A 557 -17.40 16.80 4.50
C ARG A 557 -17.96 17.35 5.81
N GLU A 558 -19.20 17.04 6.13
CA GLU A 558 -19.81 17.40 7.42
C GLU A 558 -19.12 16.74 8.60
N PHE A 559 -18.73 15.46 8.46
CA PHE A 559 -17.97 14.73 9.46
C PHE A 559 -16.61 15.42 9.72
N ALA A 560 -15.87 15.75 8.68
CA ALA A 560 -14.58 16.43 8.77
C ALA A 560 -14.67 17.76 9.54
N ASP A 561 -15.74 18.53 9.33
CA ASP A 561 -15.94 19.82 9.98
C ASP A 561 -16.29 19.70 11.47
N LYS A 562 -17.05 18.68 11.85
CA LYS A 562 -17.67 18.61 13.19
C LYS A 562 -17.03 17.58 14.12
N ARG A 563 -16.32 16.58 13.60
CA ARG A 563 -15.88 15.42 14.38
C ARG A 563 -14.91 15.74 15.51
N ALA A 564 -13.96 16.65 15.28
CA ALA A 564 -12.96 17.02 16.27
C ALA A 564 -13.59 17.42 17.62
N ASN A 565 -14.61 18.28 17.59
CA ASN A 565 -15.31 18.71 18.80
C ASN A 565 -16.04 17.57 19.52
N ILE A 566 -16.58 16.62 18.79
CA ILE A 566 -17.32 15.49 19.38
C ILE A 566 -16.36 14.52 20.06
N ILE A 567 -15.28 14.12 19.40
CA ILE A 567 -14.34 13.16 19.98
C ILE A 567 -13.60 13.77 21.19
N LEU A 568 -13.20 15.05 21.14
CA LEU A 568 -12.62 15.73 22.30
C LEU A 568 -13.62 15.83 23.47
N SER A 569 -14.90 16.11 23.19
CA SER A 569 -15.93 16.10 24.24
C SER A 569 -16.17 14.70 24.82
N ASP A 570 -16.02 13.64 24.00
CA ASP A 570 -16.18 12.27 24.45
C ASP A 570 -15.05 11.86 25.41
N ILE A 571 -13.79 12.16 25.06
CA ILE A 571 -12.64 11.85 25.93
C ILE A 571 -12.66 12.70 27.20
N CYS A 572 -12.99 14.00 27.12
CA CYS A 572 -13.06 14.87 28.29
C CYS A 572 -14.04 14.36 29.32
N ARG A 573 -15.21 13.87 28.87
CA ARG A 573 -16.21 13.26 29.77
C ARG A 573 -15.66 12.00 30.45
N ASN A 574 -15.03 11.11 29.67
CA ASN A 574 -14.52 9.84 30.21
C ASN A 574 -13.30 10.02 31.11
N PHE A 575 -12.52 11.09 30.90
CA PHE A 575 -11.30 11.36 31.64
C PHE A 575 -11.47 12.41 32.78
N GLU A 576 -12.69 12.94 32.91
CA GLU A 576 -13.04 13.97 33.94
C GLU A 576 -12.17 15.23 33.84
N ILE A 577 -11.87 15.68 32.59
CA ILE A 577 -11.12 16.88 32.30
C ILE A 577 -12.00 17.99 31.73
N ASP A 578 -11.66 19.24 32.00
CA ASP A 578 -12.36 20.39 31.42
C ASP A 578 -11.93 20.57 29.97
N LYS A 579 -12.90 20.53 29.06
CA LYS A 579 -12.67 20.67 27.63
C LYS A 579 -12.12 22.05 27.25
N ASP A 580 -12.48 23.09 28.01
CA ASP A 580 -12.13 24.46 27.70
C ASP A 580 -10.81 24.91 28.41
N ASP A 581 -10.28 24.06 29.32
CA ASP A 581 -9.00 24.30 29.97
C ASP A 581 -7.82 23.78 29.14
N THR A 582 -7.41 24.59 28.17
CA THR A 582 -6.43 24.22 27.16
C THR A 582 -5.29 25.24 27.01
N TYR A 583 -4.21 24.80 26.38
CA TYR A 583 -3.13 25.67 25.92
C TYR A 583 -2.66 25.27 24.51
N LYS A 584 -2.26 26.28 23.71
CA LYS A 584 -1.78 26.08 22.33
C LYS A 584 -0.27 25.91 22.30
N VAL A 585 0.20 24.93 21.56
CA VAL A 585 1.61 24.73 21.27
C VAL A 585 1.85 24.92 19.78
N LYS A 586 2.76 25.84 19.46
CA LYS A 586 3.24 26.07 18.10
C LYS A 586 4.69 25.60 18.01
N LEU A 587 4.96 24.55 17.25
CA LEU A 587 6.30 24.06 16.94
C LEU A 587 6.71 24.51 15.53
N ASN A 588 7.76 25.30 15.45
CA ASN A 588 8.37 25.68 14.19
C ASN A 588 9.53 24.73 13.89
N GLY A 589 9.52 24.15 12.68
CA GLY A 589 10.60 23.32 12.20
C GLY A 589 11.91 24.08 12.03
N ALA A 590 12.99 23.35 11.91
CA ALA A 590 14.31 23.90 11.64
C ALA A 590 14.99 23.08 10.54
N LYS A 591 15.73 23.76 9.70
CA LYS A 591 16.44 23.12 8.58
C LYS A 591 17.35 21.99 9.06
N GLY A 592 17.24 20.83 8.43
CA GLY A 592 18.04 19.66 8.73
C GLY A 592 17.72 18.96 10.04
N LEU A 593 16.53 19.17 10.60
CA LEU A 593 16.02 18.44 11.75
C LEU A 593 14.69 17.77 11.43
N LYS A 594 14.51 16.57 11.95
CA LYS A 594 13.23 15.92 12.13
C LYS A 594 12.81 16.10 13.57
N LEU A 595 11.76 16.86 13.81
CA LEU A 595 11.22 17.14 15.13
C LEU A 595 9.95 16.35 15.35
N THR A 596 9.76 15.83 16.56
CA THR A 596 8.52 15.13 16.90
C THR A 596 7.89 15.78 18.14
N MET A 597 6.58 16.00 18.07
CA MET A 597 5.74 16.47 19.18
C MET A 597 4.73 15.34 19.42
N ASN A 598 4.93 14.58 20.51
CA ASN A 598 4.29 13.28 20.77
C ASN A 598 4.34 12.35 19.55
N ILE A 599 3.30 12.32 18.69
CA ILE A 599 3.26 11.53 17.45
C ILE A 599 3.44 12.38 16.17
N GLN A 600 3.32 13.70 16.29
CA GLN A 600 3.34 14.57 15.12
C GLN A 600 4.77 14.93 14.72
N THR A 601 5.12 14.67 13.45
CA THR A 601 6.46 14.93 12.91
C THR A 601 6.48 16.23 12.10
N VAL A 602 7.48 17.07 12.34
CA VAL A 602 7.75 18.32 11.63
C VAL A 602 9.15 18.27 11.04
N LYS A 603 9.29 18.58 9.77
CA LYS A 603 10.58 18.61 9.06
C LYS A 603 10.83 20.02 8.50
N ASP A 604 12.10 20.39 8.44
CA ASP A 604 12.59 21.65 7.86
C ASP A 604 11.84 22.89 8.37
N SER A 605 11.35 23.77 7.47
CA SER A 605 10.67 25.02 7.82
C SER A 605 9.17 24.87 8.07
N ASN A 606 8.63 23.65 8.09
CA ASN A 606 7.22 23.44 8.34
C ASN A 606 6.86 23.86 9.78
N THR A 607 5.61 24.18 9.99
CA THR A 607 5.09 24.58 11.30
C THR A 607 3.85 23.79 11.59
N VAL A 608 3.74 23.33 12.83
CA VAL A 608 2.52 22.69 13.34
C VAL A 608 2.01 23.44 14.57
N THR A 609 0.70 23.43 14.72
CA THR A 609 0.03 24.01 15.91
C THR A 609 -1.03 23.04 16.38
N ALA A 610 -0.96 22.64 17.64
CA ALA A 610 -1.97 21.82 18.30
C ALA A 610 -2.40 22.44 19.63
N GLU A 611 -3.58 22.07 20.10
CA GLU A 611 -4.16 22.53 21.34
C GLU A 611 -4.28 21.35 22.30
N TYR A 612 -3.70 21.47 23.49
CA TYR A 612 -3.62 20.40 24.50
C TYR A 612 -4.35 20.79 25.77
N PHE A 613 -4.81 19.81 26.53
CA PHE A 613 -5.46 20.03 27.82
C PHE A 613 -4.44 20.39 28.90
N THR A 614 -4.77 21.39 29.72
CA THR A 614 -3.87 21.93 30.74
C THR A 614 -3.24 20.92 31.72
N PRO A 615 -3.93 19.82 32.14
CA PRO A 615 -3.32 18.81 33.00
C PRO A 615 -2.24 17.96 32.33
N TYR A 616 -2.17 17.96 31.00
CA TYR A 616 -1.34 17.05 30.24
C TYR A 616 -0.07 17.70 29.71
N LYS A 617 0.99 16.88 29.59
CA LYS A 617 2.30 17.30 29.15
C LYS A 617 2.54 16.89 27.73
N VAL A 618 3.37 17.64 27.03
CA VAL A 618 3.74 17.37 25.63
C VAL A 618 5.21 17.07 25.56
N LYS A 619 5.54 15.94 24.92
CA LYS A 619 6.91 15.48 24.70
C LYS A 619 7.42 16.00 23.36
N LEU A 620 8.63 16.54 23.35
CA LEU A 620 9.33 16.98 22.14
C LEU A 620 10.62 16.20 21.98
N THR A 621 10.91 15.74 20.77
CA THR A 621 12.19 15.10 20.43
C THR A 621 12.78 15.70 19.16
N ALA A 622 14.11 15.75 19.05
CA ALA A 622 14.84 16.22 17.89
C ALA A 622 15.82 15.17 17.39
N GLU A 623 15.71 14.84 16.11
CA GLU A 623 16.63 13.96 15.38
C GLU A 623 17.40 14.77 14.32
N ASP A 624 18.71 14.51 14.22
CA ASP A 624 19.52 15.12 13.18
C ASP A 624 19.21 14.51 11.83
N MET A 625 19.11 15.36 10.81
CA MET A 625 19.10 14.96 9.42
C MET A 625 20.46 15.24 8.79
N SER A 626 20.72 14.66 7.62
CA SER A 626 22.02 14.72 6.96
C SER A 626 22.59 16.16 6.86
N GLY A 627 23.79 16.35 7.35
CA GLY A 627 24.53 17.62 7.27
C GLY A 627 24.16 18.68 8.31
N TYR A 628 23.32 18.33 9.29
CA TYR A 628 22.93 19.24 10.38
C TYR A 628 22.96 18.52 11.72
N ALA A 629 23.14 19.29 12.80
CA ALA A 629 23.05 18.82 14.17
C ALA A 629 22.11 19.72 14.98
N PHE A 630 21.29 19.11 15.81
CA PHE A 630 20.47 19.83 16.77
C PHE A 630 21.36 20.53 17.81
N THR A 631 21.04 21.77 18.13
CA THR A 631 21.76 22.53 19.16
C THR A 631 20.90 22.87 20.38
N SER A 632 19.65 23.28 20.17
CA SER A 632 18.77 23.65 21.27
C SER A 632 17.33 23.83 20.84
N TRP A 633 16.43 23.75 21.82
CA TRP A 633 15.08 24.27 21.77
C TRP A 633 15.04 25.68 22.34
N GLU A 634 14.27 26.56 21.76
CA GLU A 634 13.86 27.84 22.30
C GLU A 634 12.36 27.81 22.59
N VAL A 635 11.99 27.72 23.88
CA VAL A 635 10.58 27.62 24.34
C VAL A 635 10.21 28.96 24.99
N ASN A 636 9.38 29.78 24.34
CA ASN A 636 8.97 31.12 24.80
C ASN A 636 10.16 31.99 25.19
N GLY A 637 11.32 31.87 24.51
CA GLY A 637 12.56 32.61 24.77
C GLY A 637 13.48 32.01 25.85
N LYS A 638 13.18 30.85 26.41
CA LYS A 638 14.06 30.08 27.29
C LYS A 638 14.70 28.93 26.47
N THR A 639 16.00 28.74 26.63
CA THR A 639 16.78 27.74 25.88
C THR A 639 16.91 26.43 26.66
N TYR A 640 16.79 25.30 25.96
CA TYR A 640 16.99 23.93 26.42
C TYR A 640 17.88 23.18 25.45
N THR A 641 18.86 22.43 25.94
CA THR A 641 19.87 21.74 25.10
C THR A 641 19.68 20.24 24.97
N ASP A 642 18.83 19.65 25.79
CA ASP A 642 18.50 18.25 25.71
C ASP A 642 17.69 17.96 24.43
N ARG A 643 18.01 16.87 23.74
CA ARG A 643 17.28 16.49 22.52
C ARG A 643 15.84 16.11 22.77
N GLU A 644 15.54 15.66 23.96
CA GLU A 644 14.21 15.34 24.45
C GLU A 644 13.86 16.26 25.61
N ILE A 645 12.72 16.94 25.49
CA ILE A 645 12.18 17.78 26.56
C ILE A 645 10.68 17.54 26.71
N THR A 646 10.17 17.83 27.89
CA THR A 646 8.73 17.84 28.18
C THR A 646 8.30 19.26 28.51
N ILE A 647 7.21 19.70 27.92
CA ILE A 647 6.58 21.01 28.17
C ILE A 647 5.19 20.81 28.77
N ASP A 648 4.71 21.80 29.52
CA ASP A 648 3.37 21.82 30.10
C ASP A 648 2.76 23.22 30.13
N SER A 649 1.52 23.33 30.55
CA SER A 649 0.75 24.57 30.61
C SER A 649 1.39 25.69 31.43
N SER A 650 2.23 25.36 32.45
CA SER A 650 2.94 26.35 33.25
C SER A 650 3.95 27.18 32.44
N MET A 651 4.41 26.65 31.33
CA MET A 651 5.32 27.35 30.41
C MET A 651 4.56 28.30 29.46
N ALA A 652 3.23 28.25 29.42
CA ALA A 652 2.44 29.06 28.49
C ALA A 652 2.46 30.55 28.84
N LYS A 653 2.62 31.40 27.85
CA LYS A 653 2.44 32.84 27.93
C LYS A 653 1.12 33.22 27.26
N LYS A 654 0.15 33.68 28.04
CA LYS A 654 -1.22 33.97 27.52
C LYS A 654 -1.86 32.75 26.79
N GLY A 655 -1.78 31.58 27.42
CA GLY A 655 -2.34 30.34 26.87
C GLY A 655 -1.58 29.75 25.66
N LYS A 656 -0.35 30.23 25.35
CA LYS A 656 0.40 29.77 24.19
C LYS A 656 1.87 29.48 24.52
N ILE A 657 2.38 28.39 23.95
CA ILE A 657 3.81 28.04 23.91
C ILE A 657 4.29 28.11 22.46
N THR A 658 5.34 28.88 22.22
CA THR A 658 6.00 28.90 20.89
C THR A 658 7.38 28.28 21.03
N ILE A 659 7.65 27.31 20.17
CA ILE A 659 8.88 26.50 20.18
C ILE A 659 9.57 26.68 18.85
N ASN A 660 10.87 27.01 18.91
CA ASN A 660 11.77 27.01 17.76
C ASN A 660 12.89 26.01 18.08
N ALA A 661 13.14 25.09 17.17
CA ALA A 661 14.36 24.28 17.21
C ALA A 661 15.50 25.06 16.55
N ARG A 662 16.71 24.83 17.00
CA ARG A 662 17.93 25.38 16.42
C ARG A 662 18.80 24.23 15.95
N SER A 663 19.33 24.37 14.75
CA SER A 663 20.33 23.48 14.19
C SER A 663 21.55 24.26 13.72
N GLU A 664 22.67 23.64 13.74
CA GLU A 664 23.84 24.13 13.04
C GLU A 664 24.25 23.17 11.92
N LYS A 665 24.78 23.72 10.86
CA LYS A 665 25.35 22.87 9.81
C LYS A 665 26.56 22.18 10.43
N THR A 666 26.54 20.83 10.42
CA THR A 666 27.72 20.09 10.85
C THR A 666 28.84 20.48 9.90
N SER A 667 29.90 21.02 10.48
CA SER A 667 31.04 21.49 9.71
C SER A 667 31.81 20.32 9.11
N SER A 668 31.24 19.66 8.11
CA SER A 668 32.08 19.31 6.97
C SER A 668 32.29 20.63 6.22
N THR A 669 33.42 21.23 6.39
CA THR A 669 33.94 22.29 5.52
C THR A 669 34.18 21.67 4.14
N GLY A 670 33.15 21.09 3.55
CA GLY A 670 33.25 20.33 2.33
C GLY A 670 31.97 20.40 1.50
N GLU A 671 32.13 20.35 0.22
CA GLU A 671 31.03 20.17 -0.73
C GLU A 671 30.37 18.80 -0.49
N LEU A 672 29.04 18.70 -0.65
CA LEU A 672 28.32 17.43 -0.64
C LEU A 672 28.84 16.53 -1.76
N LEU A 673 28.71 15.20 -1.59
CA LEU A 673 28.90 14.27 -2.69
C LEU A 673 28.06 14.72 -3.89
N TYR A 674 28.62 14.67 -5.08
CA TYR A 674 27.90 14.99 -6.31
C TYR A 674 28.10 13.91 -7.36
N ILE A 675 27.16 13.80 -8.29
CA ILE A 675 27.28 12.90 -9.44
C ILE A 675 28.41 13.42 -10.30
N SER A 676 29.50 12.66 -10.41
CA SER A 676 30.67 13.03 -11.23
C SER A 676 30.59 12.46 -12.63
N GLU A 677 29.98 11.26 -12.77
CA GLU A 677 29.91 10.56 -14.04
C GLU A 677 28.67 9.68 -14.12
N VAL A 678 28.11 9.55 -15.33
CA VAL A 678 26.99 8.64 -15.63
C VAL A 678 27.31 7.91 -16.94
N TYR A 679 27.21 6.60 -16.93
CA TYR A 679 27.44 5.73 -18.08
C TYR A 679 26.19 4.91 -18.42
N THR A 680 25.78 4.94 -19.69
CA THR A 680 24.63 4.23 -20.23
C THR A 680 24.91 3.49 -21.55
N GLY A 681 26.18 3.46 -21.96
CA GLY A 681 26.58 2.92 -23.27
C GLY A 681 26.83 1.42 -23.33
N GLY A 682 26.70 0.66 -22.23
CA GLY A 682 27.06 -0.76 -22.11
C GLY A 682 25.91 -1.68 -21.72
N ASN A 683 26.27 -2.88 -21.24
CA ASN A 683 25.30 -3.85 -20.73
C ASN A 683 24.78 -3.49 -19.33
N ASP A 684 25.58 -2.77 -18.56
CA ASP A 684 25.25 -2.29 -17.22
C ASP A 684 25.47 -0.78 -17.16
N ASP A 685 24.43 -0.05 -16.81
CA ASP A 685 24.53 1.38 -16.53
C ASP A 685 25.19 1.57 -15.16
N TRP A 686 25.92 2.67 -14.98
CA TRP A 686 26.47 3.01 -13.67
C TRP A 686 26.64 4.52 -13.50
N ILE A 687 26.75 4.93 -12.24
CA ILE A 687 27.03 6.31 -11.84
C ILE A 687 28.20 6.35 -10.87
N GLU A 688 28.90 7.46 -10.82
CA GLU A 688 29.88 7.77 -9.80
C GLU A 688 29.47 8.99 -8.99
N LEU A 689 29.54 8.84 -7.65
CA LEU A 689 29.45 9.93 -6.70
C LEU A 689 30.85 10.29 -6.23
N TYR A 690 31.27 11.52 -6.44
CA TYR A 690 32.60 11.99 -6.07
C TYR A 690 32.57 12.76 -4.75
N ASN A 691 33.58 12.52 -3.91
CA ASN A 691 33.82 13.29 -2.70
C ASN A 691 34.93 14.34 -2.99
N PRO A 692 34.59 15.64 -3.11
CA PRO A 692 35.56 16.69 -3.37
C PRO A 692 36.33 17.13 -2.12
N ASN A 693 36.05 16.56 -0.95
CA ASN A 693 36.58 17.03 0.33
C ASN A 693 37.86 16.34 0.74
N ASP A 694 38.60 16.99 1.65
CA ASP A 694 39.79 16.42 2.29
C ASP A 694 39.46 15.40 3.41
N ASN A 695 38.19 15.20 3.75
CA ASN A 695 37.72 14.22 4.74
C ASN A 695 36.73 13.22 4.11
N GLU A 696 36.54 12.09 4.78
CA GLU A 696 35.47 11.14 4.43
C GLU A 696 34.09 11.79 4.54
N VAL A 697 33.22 11.53 3.57
CA VAL A 697 31.83 11.98 3.55
C VAL A 697 30.88 10.77 3.50
N SER A 698 29.92 10.74 4.42
CA SER A 698 28.94 9.67 4.50
C SER A 698 27.83 9.84 3.46
N THR A 699 27.40 8.72 2.88
CA THR A 699 26.21 8.65 2.02
C THR A 699 24.90 8.57 2.81
N LYS A 700 24.94 8.63 4.15
CA LYS A 700 23.76 8.54 5.00
C LYS A 700 22.70 9.57 4.59
N GLY A 701 21.49 9.10 4.32
CA GLY A 701 20.35 9.95 3.97
C GLY A 701 20.36 10.46 2.52
N LEU A 702 21.18 9.87 1.63
CA LEU A 702 21.16 10.18 0.19
C LEU A 702 20.33 9.16 -0.58
N TYR A 703 19.68 9.65 -1.63
CA TYR A 703 18.82 8.87 -2.52
C TYR A 703 19.14 9.15 -3.98
N LEU A 704 18.85 8.16 -4.84
CA LEU A 704 18.90 8.28 -6.29
C LEU A 704 17.57 7.91 -6.91
N THR A 705 17.19 8.61 -7.96
CA THR A 705 15.99 8.32 -8.74
C THR A 705 16.12 8.75 -10.19
N ASP A 706 15.37 8.09 -11.07
CA ASP A 706 15.11 8.45 -12.46
C ASP A 706 13.69 9.00 -12.66
N LYS A 707 12.97 9.33 -11.55
CA LYS A 707 11.60 9.84 -11.55
C LYS A 707 11.49 11.11 -10.72
N ASP A 708 10.98 12.19 -11.31
CA ASP A 708 10.84 13.49 -10.66
C ASP A 708 9.84 13.51 -9.50
N ASP A 709 8.89 12.60 -9.52
CA ASP A 709 7.81 12.46 -8.52
C ASP A 709 8.14 11.43 -7.42
N MET A 710 9.34 10.81 -7.47
CA MET A 710 9.75 9.75 -6.52
C MET A 710 11.20 9.98 -6.04
N LEU A 711 11.46 11.10 -5.36
CA LEU A 711 12.82 11.49 -4.97
C LEU A 711 13.55 10.51 -4.04
N ASN A 712 12.84 9.64 -3.34
CA ASN A 712 13.37 8.63 -2.43
C ASN A 712 13.30 7.19 -2.99
N ARG A 713 13.37 7.01 -4.31
CA ARG A 713 13.22 5.72 -4.99
C ARG A 713 14.27 4.69 -4.60
N TYR A 714 15.54 5.09 -4.50
CA TYR A 714 16.64 4.23 -4.09
C TYR A 714 17.47 4.92 -3.02
N LYS A 715 17.48 4.38 -1.80
CA LYS A 715 18.37 4.83 -0.73
C LYS A 715 19.76 4.28 -0.95
N ILE A 716 20.74 5.16 -1.01
CA ILE A 716 22.15 4.75 -1.10
C ILE A 716 22.54 4.12 0.25
N PRO A 717 23.10 2.90 0.28
CA PRO A 717 23.61 2.31 1.51
C PRO A 717 24.59 3.23 2.22
N THR A 718 24.55 3.29 3.56
CA THR A 718 25.43 4.15 4.34
C THR A 718 26.87 3.65 4.27
N VAL A 719 27.71 4.38 3.56
CA VAL A 719 29.16 4.16 3.49
C VAL A 719 29.88 5.50 3.58
N ASN A 720 31.11 5.48 4.00
CA ASN A 720 31.98 6.65 3.96
C ASN A 720 32.79 6.65 2.66
N VAL A 721 32.64 7.69 1.86
CA VAL A 721 33.44 7.92 0.64
C VAL A 721 34.71 8.65 1.03
N LYS A 722 35.87 8.04 0.73
CA LYS A 722 37.19 8.60 1.07
C LYS A 722 37.39 9.95 0.41
N PRO A 723 38.34 10.79 0.96
CA PRO A 723 38.74 12.05 0.33
C PRO A 723 39.14 11.86 -1.14
N HIS A 724 38.66 12.76 -2.00
CA HIS A 724 38.97 12.80 -3.44
C HIS A 724 38.76 11.48 -4.18
N SER A 725 37.79 10.67 -3.70
CA SER A 725 37.49 9.36 -4.28
C SER A 725 36.03 9.30 -4.80
N THR A 726 35.79 8.35 -5.67
CA THR A 726 34.44 8.05 -6.21
C THR A 726 33.82 6.84 -5.51
N LEU A 727 32.50 6.83 -5.46
CA LEU A 727 31.66 5.69 -5.12
C LEU A 727 30.88 5.31 -6.36
N THR A 728 31.12 4.14 -6.91
CA THR A 728 30.40 3.66 -8.09
C THR A 728 29.17 2.88 -7.68
N ILE A 729 28.04 3.17 -8.31
CA ILE A 729 26.73 2.53 -8.10
C ILE A 729 26.23 2.03 -9.47
N VAL A 730 25.97 0.73 -9.58
CA VAL A 730 25.44 0.12 -10.81
C VAL A 730 23.95 0.39 -10.90
N CYS A 731 23.45 0.87 -12.03
CA CYS A 731 22.04 1.13 -12.28
C CYS A 731 21.41 -0.06 -13.02
N LYS A 732 20.82 -0.99 -12.29
CA LYS A 732 20.27 -2.23 -12.86
C LYS A 732 19.05 -2.71 -12.09
N ASN A 733 18.01 -3.05 -12.81
CA ASN A 733 16.75 -3.53 -12.19
C ASN A 733 16.76 -5.05 -11.87
N ASN A 734 17.90 -5.72 -11.84
CA ASN A 734 18.02 -7.16 -11.61
C ASN A 734 18.78 -7.50 -10.32
N LYS A 735 18.18 -8.31 -9.43
CA LYS A 735 18.75 -8.81 -8.17
C LYS A 735 19.52 -10.13 -8.33
N SER A 736 20.42 -10.30 -9.27
CA SER A 736 21.38 -11.38 -9.17
C SER A 736 22.69 -10.82 -8.63
N GLU A 737 23.07 -11.29 -7.43
CA GLU A 737 24.31 -10.99 -6.71
C GLU A 737 24.28 -9.76 -5.80
N ASN A 738 23.72 -9.94 -4.59
CA ASN A 738 24.08 -9.16 -3.40
C ASN A 738 25.45 -9.64 -2.90
N THR A 739 26.53 -9.14 -3.47
CA THR A 739 27.82 -9.17 -2.81
C THR A 739 28.10 -7.76 -2.30
N LEU A 740 28.60 -7.64 -1.08
CA LEU A 740 29.00 -6.40 -0.38
C LEU A 740 29.97 -5.49 -1.19
N MET A 741 30.33 -5.84 -2.41
CA MET A 741 31.25 -5.13 -3.28
C MET A 741 30.60 -4.42 -4.47
N LYS A 742 29.30 -4.57 -4.73
CA LYS A 742 28.62 -3.85 -5.83
C LYS A 742 27.33 -3.23 -5.34
N MET A 743 27.37 -1.93 -5.11
CA MET A 743 26.12 -1.16 -4.90
C MET A 743 25.32 -1.15 -6.19
N GLN A 744 24.03 -1.47 -6.08
CA GLN A 744 23.14 -1.57 -7.23
C GLN A 744 21.81 -0.89 -6.93
N THR A 745 21.36 -0.02 -7.86
CA THR A 745 20.02 0.59 -7.79
C THR A 745 18.92 -0.43 -8.09
N ASN A 746 17.68 -0.03 -7.88
CA ASN A 746 16.47 -0.78 -8.23
C ASN A 746 15.84 -0.30 -9.56
N PHE A 747 16.61 0.44 -10.37
CA PHE A 747 16.23 0.96 -11.67
C PHE A 747 17.43 0.97 -12.63
N SER A 748 17.15 0.98 -13.94
CA SER A 748 18.11 1.22 -15.01
C SER A 748 17.87 2.61 -15.58
N LEU A 749 18.87 3.20 -16.23
CA LEU A 749 18.78 4.52 -16.86
C LEU A 749 18.38 4.39 -18.33
N LYS A 750 17.57 5.32 -18.81
CA LYS A 750 17.19 5.39 -20.23
C LYS A 750 17.42 6.80 -20.77
N THR A 751 17.78 6.88 -22.04
CA THR A 751 17.85 8.14 -22.76
C THR A 751 16.54 8.89 -22.67
N GLY A 752 16.60 10.17 -22.32
CA GLY A 752 15.44 11.06 -22.12
C GLY A 752 14.98 11.17 -20.68
N GLU A 753 15.46 10.30 -19.76
CA GLU A 753 15.19 10.41 -18.32
C GLU A 753 16.15 11.41 -17.64
N THR A 754 15.83 11.80 -16.41
CA THR A 754 16.68 12.62 -15.57
C THR A 754 17.09 11.83 -14.34
N LEU A 755 18.38 11.59 -14.14
CA LEU A 755 18.90 11.06 -12.90
C LEU A 755 18.99 12.19 -11.86
N ILE A 756 18.44 11.94 -10.67
CA ILE A 756 18.40 12.90 -9.57
C ILE A 756 19.07 12.31 -8.34
N LEU A 757 19.98 13.06 -7.74
CA LEU A 757 20.50 12.84 -6.40
C LEU A 757 19.75 13.74 -5.43
N SER A 758 19.17 13.19 -4.38
CA SER A 758 18.43 13.93 -3.35
C SER A 758 18.81 13.48 -1.95
N ASN A 759 18.41 14.24 -0.95
CA ASN A 759 18.55 13.87 0.45
C ASN A 759 17.20 13.46 1.07
N GLU A 760 17.23 13.02 2.31
CA GLU A 760 16.03 12.55 3.06
C GLU A 760 14.98 13.65 3.33
N SER A 761 15.30 14.92 3.15
CA SER A 761 14.36 16.03 3.19
C SER A 761 13.69 16.30 1.84
N GLY A 762 14.06 15.56 0.78
CA GLY A 762 13.59 15.80 -0.58
C GLY A 762 14.30 16.97 -1.29
N GLU A 763 15.39 17.51 -0.70
CA GLU A 763 16.21 18.51 -1.37
C GLU A 763 16.99 17.85 -2.50
N ILE A 764 16.93 18.44 -3.71
CA ILE A 764 17.66 17.95 -4.87
C ILE A 764 19.08 18.50 -4.82
N LEU A 765 20.04 17.58 -4.72
CA LEU A 765 21.47 17.88 -4.64
C LEU A 765 22.14 17.89 -6.01
N GLY A 766 21.57 17.21 -7.00
CA GLY A 766 22.09 17.16 -8.36
C GLY A 766 21.10 16.55 -9.34
N LYS A 767 21.18 16.98 -10.60
CA LYS A 767 20.41 16.44 -11.72
C LYS A 767 21.30 16.22 -12.93
N VAL A 768 21.07 15.10 -13.63
CA VAL A 768 21.74 14.77 -14.90
C VAL A 768 20.70 14.32 -15.91
N ALA A 769 20.55 15.09 -17.00
CA ALA A 769 19.73 14.64 -18.12
C ALA A 769 20.45 13.52 -18.87
N ILE A 770 19.82 12.36 -19.01
CA ILE A 770 20.39 11.20 -19.69
C ILE A 770 20.22 11.36 -21.20
N ILE A 771 21.34 11.42 -21.89
CA ILE A 771 21.38 11.44 -23.36
C ILE A 771 22.01 10.17 -23.89
N ASP A 772 21.80 9.90 -25.18
CA ASP A 772 22.37 8.73 -25.82
C ASP A 772 23.90 8.76 -25.82
N CYS A 773 24.52 7.73 -25.25
CA CYS A 773 25.95 7.52 -25.19
C CYS A 773 26.33 6.21 -25.85
N SER A 774 27.39 6.21 -26.66
CA SER A 774 27.98 4.98 -27.17
C SER A 774 28.73 4.26 -26.04
N LYS A 775 29.14 3.01 -26.31
CA LYS A 775 29.89 2.20 -25.31
C LYS A 775 31.22 2.80 -24.86
N ASP A 776 31.77 3.72 -25.65
CA ASP A 776 33.05 4.42 -25.36
C ASP A 776 32.81 5.84 -24.82
N GLU A 777 31.54 6.20 -24.47
CA GLU A 777 31.16 7.52 -23.97
C GLU A 777 30.44 7.45 -22.64
N SER A 778 30.66 8.43 -21.78
CA SER A 778 29.91 8.67 -20.53
C SER A 778 29.54 10.14 -20.41
N LEU A 779 28.61 10.49 -19.53
CA LEU A 779 28.32 11.89 -19.16
C LEU A 779 29.19 12.29 -17.99
N VAL A 780 30.17 13.15 -18.23
CA VAL A 780 31.14 13.60 -17.22
C VAL A 780 30.81 15.03 -16.79
N ARG A 781 30.79 15.29 -15.48
CA ARG A 781 30.56 16.62 -14.91
C ARG A 781 31.71 17.56 -15.23
N GLN A 782 31.36 18.72 -15.77
CA GLN A 782 32.30 19.78 -16.09
C GLN A 782 32.54 20.71 -14.89
N ARG A 783 33.53 21.58 -14.96
CA ARG A 783 33.89 22.52 -13.88
C ARG A 783 32.76 23.50 -13.54
N ASP A 784 31.89 23.83 -14.50
CA ASP A 784 30.74 24.71 -14.34
C ASP A 784 29.51 23.97 -13.80
N GLY A 785 29.60 22.66 -13.54
CA GLY A 785 28.53 21.83 -13.05
C GLY A 785 27.63 21.23 -14.13
N SER A 786 27.84 21.60 -15.41
CA SER A 786 27.15 20.94 -16.55
C SER A 786 27.71 19.54 -16.82
N TYR A 787 27.06 18.79 -17.71
CA TYR A 787 27.53 17.45 -18.13
C TYR A 787 27.77 17.43 -19.63
N ALA A 788 28.89 16.82 -20.01
CA ALA A 788 29.27 16.61 -21.40
C ALA A 788 29.75 15.18 -21.62
N LYS A 789 29.71 14.74 -22.88
CA LYS A 789 30.28 13.43 -23.25
C LYS A 789 31.79 13.38 -23.00
N GLY A 790 32.26 12.31 -22.36
CA GLY A 790 33.65 12.03 -22.04
C GLY A 790 33.95 10.54 -22.16
N THR A 791 35.14 10.13 -21.87
CA THR A 791 35.55 8.73 -21.86
C THR A 791 35.24 8.10 -20.49
N PRO A 792 34.60 6.93 -20.42
CA PRO A 792 34.29 6.27 -19.15
C PRO A 792 35.52 5.98 -18.30
N THR A 793 35.41 6.20 -16.98
CA THR A 793 36.53 6.05 -16.04
C THR A 793 36.44 4.85 -15.12
N PHE A 794 35.31 4.13 -15.07
CA PHE A 794 35.05 3.02 -14.15
C PHE A 794 36.12 1.94 -14.11
N GLU A 795 36.66 1.53 -15.26
CA GLU A 795 37.69 0.50 -15.32
C GLU A 795 39.11 0.99 -14.92
N LYS A 796 39.34 2.30 -14.86
CA LYS A 796 40.62 2.89 -14.52
C LYS A 796 40.86 3.08 -13.03
N ASN A 797 39.77 3.13 -12.22
CA ASN A 797 39.81 3.39 -10.78
C ASN A 797 39.66 2.12 -9.92
N SER A 798 39.53 0.95 -10.53
CA SER A 798 39.38 -0.33 -9.84
C SER A 798 40.68 -1.13 -9.69
N GLN A 799 41.87 -0.46 -9.89
CA GLN A 799 43.18 -1.05 -9.63
C GLN A 799 43.83 -0.54 -8.34
#